data_f335b616e9e54c692de2ceb80359dc9f
#
_entry.id   f335b616e9e54c692de2ceb80359dc9f
#
_cell.length_a   1.000
_cell.length_b   1.000
_cell.length_c   1.000
_cell.angle_alpha   90.00
_cell.angle_beta   90.00
_cell.angle_gamma   90.00
#
_symmetry.space_group_name_H-M   'P 1'
#
loop_
_entity.id
_entity.type
_entity.pdbx_description
1 polymer ?
#
loop_
_entity_poly.entity_id
_entity_poly.type
_entity_poly.pdbx_seq_one_letter_code
_entity_poly.pdbx_strand_id
1 'polypeptide(L)'
;VRHLRTAVAALAIVSSLAAAAAQAQDQSDQSENREESEEKSPPAGSDEIIVTAQKAGVQSLQQVPLAIQAFSGETLKERNITTIGDLVSSVPGAQEGFRQSNASRFYNLRGNVTQNGDSPIGYYLDDTPFIVTNFGIAPPVRFIDMERVEVLRGPQGTLYGQGSSGGVFIFHTRDPDLNNIEYAFEAEASKTTGADELNYGAAAALSIPIVEDRFAIRASGGFSRDAGYADAYFGPYDGTPDQTNVNSARNDDIRVVALLRPWDNVDIRAQYWNFRPRQDFTGFTASVKPPYFENTAGQDGFSNGDFTLWSLTATAHFDAFTVTSATSHLEGEFGINIPLSPSGSFSSQFLPKMFAQELRVNSAGSGPFNWVVGAAYQDGEGPQENALVLPVVTINADNNTLTENWAVFGEISYELFDGKLVPLVGLRTYHDDRAFEDGTGKVPTKESVETWRLNLSYLPSDDLTMFISAATGFRPGIVQSRVQVESLGIAGVPAQVALDPESSTNYEFGLKWRNPDRSLNVGLNLYHLQYTNLQTSVTGGIDGVDGFANFGDATTMGIDLEVRWNTPIEGLNLGFVGNINDSEYDTVNEVVADAQPLLYPGARLLNTLANNFRLDANYNWEIASGFDGFSNISLSHSGDRLQANGLVADPYDLISLTLGVRRGPWELALIGNNLTDERGPTFLGTTGPLSGSGPTPRTIGLRLRMNSY
;
A
#
# COMPACT_ATOMS: atom_id res chain seq x y z
N VAL A 1 -19.00 9.37 -23.04
CA VAL A 1 -20.39 9.88 -22.90
C VAL A 1 -20.98 9.39 -21.57
N ARG A 2 -20.70 8.16 -21.13
CA ARG A 2 -21.16 7.61 -19.84
C ARG A 2 -20.46 8.35 -18.66
N HIS A 3 -19.15 8.51 -18.71
CA HIS A 3 -18.36 9.25 -17.71
C HIS A 3 -18.77 10.73 -17.58
N LEU A 4 -19.23 11.36 -18.68
CA LEU A 4 -19.72 12.74 -18.63
C LEU A 4 -21.04 12.86 -17.83
N ARG A 5 -21.90 11.83 -17.87
CA ARG A 5 -23.14 11.80 -17.10
C ARG A 5 -22.87 11.61 -15.60
N THR A 6 -21.87 10.81 -15.24
CA THR A 6 -21.49 10.57 -13.83
C THR A 6 -20.76 11.79 -13.25
N ALA A 7 -19.89 12.44 -14.03
CA ALA A 7 -19.26 13.69 -13.63
C ALA A 7 -20.26 14.84 -13.46
N VAL A 8 -21.31 14.89 -14.30
CA VAL A 8 -22.41 15.85 -14.17
C VAL A 8 -23.26 15.55 -12.91
N ALA A 9 -23.45 14.27 -12.55
CA ALA A 9 -24.13 13.88 -11.32
C ALA A 9 -23.31 14.26 -10.07
N ALA A 10 -21.99 14.07 -10.09
CA ALA A 10 -21.08 14.50 -9.02
C ALA A 10 -21.08 16.02 -8.86
N LEU A 11 -21.08 16.77 -9.96
CA LEU A 11 -21.18 18.23 -9.93
C LEU A 11 -22.55 18.71 -9.39
N ALA A 12 -23.62 17.97 -9.70
CA ALA A 12 -24.96 18.24 -9.16
C ALA A 12 -25.07 17.96 -7.66
N ILE A 13 -24.34 16.96 -7.15
CA ILE A 13 -24.26 16.67 -5.70
C ILE A 13 -23.48 17.77 -4.99
N VAL A 14 -22.35 18.22 -5.54
CA VAL A 14 -21.58 19.35 -5.00
C VAL A 14 -22.40 20.63 -5.00
N SER A 15 -23.16 20.91 -6.07
CA SER A 15 -24.03 22.09 -6.13
C SER A 15 -25.25 22.00 -5.16
N SER A 16 -25.77 20.79 -4.90
CA SER A 16 -26.82 20.58 -3.90
C SER A 16 -26.32 20.68 -2.46
N LEU A 17 -25.09 20.22 -2.18
CA LEU A 17 -24.40 20.42 -0.90
C LEU A 17 -24.10 21.90 -0.64
N ALA A 18 -23.66 22.61 -1.67
CA ALA A 18 -23.44 24.07 -1.60
C ALA A 18 -24.75 24.84 -1.33
N ALA A 19 -25.86 24.41 -1.94
CA ALA A 19 -27.16 25.00 -1.70
C ALA A 19 -27.72 24.71 -0.29
N ALA A 20 -27.45 23.51 0.26
CA ALA A 20 -27.80 23.15 1.62
C ALA A 20 -27.01 23.93 2.68
N ALA A 21 -25.69 24.14 2.42
CA ALA A 21 -24.83 24.95 3.27
C ALA A 21 -25.27 26.43 3.29
N ALA A 22 -25.66 27.00 2.14
CA ALA A 22 -26.16 28.37 2.04
C ALA A 22 -27.51 28.56 2.76
N GLN A 23 -28.37 27.53 2.77
CA GLN A 23 -29.64 27.60 3.51
C GLN A 23 -29.46 27.44 5.03
N ALA A 24 -28.42 26.72 5.49
CA ALA A 24 -28.11 26.60 6.92
C ALA A 24 -27.56 27.92 7.49
N GLN A 25 -26.82 28.69 6.71
CA GLN A 25 -26.27 29.99 7.10
C GLN A 25 -27.31 31.07 7.28
N ASP A 26 -28.40 31.05 6.49
CA ASP A 26 -29.50 32.00 6.60
C ASP A 26 -30.33 31.82 7.89
N GLN A 27 -30.20 30.67 8.57
CA GLN A 27 -30.86 30.40 9.86
C GLN A 27 -30.00 30.69 11.09
N SER A 28 -28.69 30.88 10.93
CA SER A 28 -27.76 31.10 12.04
C SER A 28 -27.58 32.57 12.44
N ASP A 29 -27.99 33.51 11.62
CA ASP A 29 -27.92 34.97 11.90
C ASP A 29 -28.88 35.47 13.00
N GLN A 30 -29.58 34.59 13.70
CA GLN A 30 -30.52 34.93 14.77
C GLN A 30 -30.12 34.49 16.19
N SER A 31 -28.88 34.04 16.43
CA SER A 31 -28.42 33.73 17.77
C SER A 31 -26.98 34.22 18.05
N GLU A 32 -26.89 35.47 18.44
CA GLU A 32 -25.69 36.01 19.13
C GLU A 32 -25.51 35.30 20.49
N ASN A 33 -24.31 34.82 20.71
CA ASN A 33 -23.67 34.17 21.86
C ASN A 33 -23.57 32.64 21.73
N ARG A 34 -22.54 32.19 21.02
CA ARG A 34 -21.94 30.87 21.23
C ARG A 34 -20.44 31.04 21.46
N GLU A 35 -19.98 30.52 22.56
CA GLU A 35 -18.59 30.23 22.79
C GLU A 35 -18.10 29.33 21.64
N GLU A 36 -17.04 29.78 20.94
CA GLU A 36 -16.34 29.00 19.92
C GLU A 36 -15.91 27.67 20.56
N SER A 37 -16.56 26.58 20.15
CA SER A 37 -15.98 25.26 20.29
C SER A 37 -14.93 25.14 19.19
N GLU A 38 -13.71 25.59 19.46
CA GLU A 38 -12.53 25.21 18.70
C GLU A 38 -12.52 23.69 18.60
N GLU A 39 -12.64 23.18 17.38
CA GLU A 39 -12.23 21.83 17.03
C GLU A 39 -10.74 21.78 17.39
N LYS A 40 -10.42 21.18 18.55
CA LYS A 40 -9.05 21.12 19.07
C LYS A 40 -8.21 20.27 18.14
N SER A 41 -7.59 20.91 17.18
CA SER A 41 -6.30 20.41 16.69
C SER A 41 -5.42 20.23 17.92
N PRO A 42 -4.77 19.08 18.12
CA PRO A 42 -3.87 18.89 19.25
C PRO A 42 -2.85 20.03 19.27
N PRO A 43 -2.52 20.59 20.43
CA PRO A 43 -1.55 21.68 20.52
C PRO A 43 -0.24 21.22 19.86
N ALA A 44 0.36 22.09 19.04
CA ALA A 44 1.66 21.88 18.44
C ALA A 44 2.66 21.50 19.58
N GLY A 45 3.09 20.23 19.61
CA GLY A 45 3.93 19.68 20.68
C GLY A 45 3.34 18.44 21.36
N SER A 46 2.14 17.95 20.99
CA SER A 46 1.66 16.64 21.49
C SER A 46 2.21 15.53 20.56
N ASP A 47 2.98 14.59 21.13
CA ASP A 47 3.45 13.35 20.47
C ASP A 47 2.27 12.38 20.12
N GLU A 48 1.04 12.86 20.06
CA GLU A 48 -0.14 12.05 19.80
C GLU A 48 -0.36 11.87 18.29
N ILE A 49 -0.10 10.66 17.82
CA ILE A 49 -0.32 10.29 16.41
C ILE A 49 -1.83 10.18 16.17
N ILE A 50 -2.34 10.95 15.22
CA ILE A 50 -3.73 10.93 14.79
C ILE A 50 -3.89 10.08 13.53
N VAL A 51 -5.04 9.43 13.39
CA VAL A 51 -5.39 8.58 12.25
C VAL A 51 -6.83 8.84 11.79
N THR A 52 -7.11 8.52 10.54
CA THR A 52 -8.45 8.64 9.92
C THR A 52 -8.97 7.31 9.37
N ALA A 53 -8.31 6.22 9.70
CA ALA A 53 -8.54 4.88 9.17
C ALA A 53 -9.96 4.32 9.35
N GLN A 54 -10.75 4.85 10.28
CA GLN A 54 -12.16 4.44 10.45
C GLN A 54 -13.16 5.25 9.62
N LYS A 55 -12.68 6.20 8.80
CA LYS A 55 -13.55 7.11 8.02
C LYS A 55 -14.59 7.90 8.86
N ALA A 56 -14.42 7.89 10.17
CA ALA A 56 -15.30 8.54 11.16
C ALA A 56 -14.74 9.86 11.69
N GLY A 57 -13.78 10.46 10.98
CA GLY A 57 -13.05 11.65 11.40
C GLY A 57 -11.69 11.33 12.00
N VAL A 58 -11.05 12.35 12.55
CA VAL A 58 -9.71 12.27 13.17
C VAL A 58 -9.80 11.61 14.54
N GLN A 59 -8.97 10.61 14.79
CA GLN A 59 -8.93 9.87 16.05
C GLN A 59 -7.51 9.69 16.55
N SER A 60 -7.32 9.58 17.87
CA SER A 60 -6.04 9.18 18.46
C SER A 60 -5.70 7.73 18.13
N LEU A 61 -4.48 7.47 17.64
CA LEU A 61 -3.99 6.10 17.40
C LEU A 61 -4.17 5.19 18.62
N GLN A 62 -4.02 5.74 19.84
CA GLN A 62 -4.18 5.02 21.11
C GLN A 62 -5.59 4.47 21.30
N GLN A 63 -6.61 5.23 20.86
CA GLN A 63 -8.02 4.90 21.10
C GLN A 63 -8.64 4.07 19.97
N VAL A 64 -8.04 4.04 18.78
CA VAL A 64 -8.57 3.26 17.64
C VAL A 64 -8.44 1.76 17.93
N PRO A 65 -9.54 1.00 18.00
CA PRO A 65 -9.53 -0.43 18.34
C PRO A 65 -9.26 -1.31 17.11
N LEU A 66 -8.09 -1.13 16.53
CA LEU A 66 -7.57 -1.85 15.36
C LEU A 66 -6.07 -2.08 15.49
N ALA A 67 -5.58 -3.14 14.84
CA ALA A 67 -4.16 -3.30 14.56
C ALA A 67 -3.74 -2.30 13.47
N ILE A 68 -3.35 -1.11 13.87
CA ILE A 68 -2.97 0.00 12.99
C ILE A 68 -1.63 0.57 13.39
N GLN A 69 -0.81 0.90 12.40
CA GLN A 69 0.39 1.72 12.55
C GLN A 69 0.25 2.99 11.72
N ALA A 70 0.81 4.08 12.23
CA ALA A 70 0.89 5.34 11.50
C ALA A 70 2.32 5.89 11.58
N PHE A 71 2.79 6.39 10.46
CA PHE A 71 4.11 6.98 10.26
C PHE A 71 3.92 8.41 9.80
N SER A 72 4.30 9.39 10.61
CA SER A 72 4.31 10.79 10.19
C SER A 72 5.33 11.03 9.08
N GLY A 73 5.11 12.07 8.28
CA GLY A 73 6.07 12.47 7.23
C GLY A 73 7.47 12.72 7.80
N GLU A 74 7.59 13.18 9.04
CA GLU A 74 8.88 13.35 9.71
C GLU A 74 9.52 12.01 10.06
N THR A 75 8.77 11.07 10.65
CA THR A 75 9.25 9.70 10.91
C THR A 75 9.74 9.00 9.64
N LEU A 76 9.00 9.15 8.53
CA LEU A 76 9.42 8.60 7.24
C LEU A 76 10.77 9.19 6.79
N LYS A 77 10.93 10.51 6.95
CA LYS A 77 12.17 11.21 6.60
C LYS A 77 13.36 10.81 7.49
N GLU A 78 13.16 10.75 8.80
CA GLU A 78 14.21 10.38 9.78
C GLU A 78 14.74 8.96 9.56
N ARG A 79 13.83 8.04 9.26
CA ARG A 79 14.16 6.63 9.01
C ARG A 79 14.59 6.33 7.58
N ASN A 80 14.66 7.34 6.73
CA ASN A 80 14.94 7.21 5.30
C ASN A 80 14.00 6.21 4.58
N ILE A 81 12.71 6.26 4.94
CA ILE A 81 11.65 5.47 4.31
C ILE A 81 11.09 6.29 3.15
N THR A 82 11.34 5.88 1.92
CA THR A 82 11.00 6.64 0.70
C THR A 82 9.98 5.95 -0.19
N THR A 83 9.73 4.66 0.05
CA THR A 83 8.81 3.82 -0.72
C THR A 83 8.05 2.85 0.19
N ILE A 84 7.04 2.17 -0.36
CA ILE A 84 6.34 1.08 0.35
C ILE A 84 7.33 -0.05 0.69
N GLY A 85 8.29 -0.36 -0.20
CA GLY A 85 9.31 -1.38 0.04
C GLY A 85 10.18 -1.10 1.26
N ASP A 86 10.51 0.16 1.52
CA ASP A 86 11.23 0.55 2.74
C ASP A 86 10.33 0.45 3.98
N LEU A 87 9.04 0.82 3.81
CA LEU A 87 8.06 0.87 4.89
C LEU A 87 7.74 -0.51 5.46
N VAL A 88 7.61 -1.54 4.62
CA VAL A 88 7.16 -2.88 5.05
C VAL A 88 8.06 -3.51 6.10
N SER A 89 9.36 -3.18 6.13
CA SER A 89 10.27 -3.64 7.19
C SER A 89 9.94 -3.04 8.56
N SER A 90 9.14 -1.98 8.61
CA SER A 90 8.71 -1.28 9.84
C SER A 90 7.29 -1.68 10.28
N VAL A 91 6.64 -2.60 9.55
CA VAL A 91 5.26 -3.05 9.82
C VAL A 91 5.27 -4.53 10.20
N PRO A 92 4.78 -4.92 11.39
CA PRO A 92 4.68 -6.32 11.79
C PRO A 92 3.84 -7.13 10.80
N GLY A 93 4.34 -8.29 10.39
CA GLY A 93 3.64 -9.18 9.46
C GLY A 93 3.52 -8.68 8.02
N ALA A 94 4.17 -7.56 7.69
CA ALA A 94 4.27 -7.07 6.31
C ALA A 94 5.56 -7.57 5.65
N GLN A 95 5.47 -7.85 4.37
CA GLN A 95 6.63 -8.26 3.58
C GLN A 95 6.47 -7.89 2.10
N GLU A 96 7.59 -7.72 1.42
CA GLU A 96 7.62 -7.73 -0.04
C GLU A 96 7.47 -9.18 -0.50
N GLY A 97 6.44 -9.44 -1.31
CA GLY A 97 6.19 -10.72 -1.93
C GLY A 97 7.08 -10.89 -3.17
N PHE A 98 6.48 -10.75 -4.33
CA PHE A 98 7.20 -10.77 -5.59
C PHE A 98 7.56 -9.36 -6.04
N ARG A 99 8.78 -9.19 -6.51
CA ARG A 99 9.28 -7.95 -7.12
C ARG A 99 9.67 -8.25 -8.55
N GLN A 100 8.87 -7.79 -9.49
CA GLN A 100 9.20 -7.88 -10.90
C GLN A 100 10.08 -6.70 -11.33
N SER A 101 9.77 -5.51 -10.79
CA SER A 101 10.51 -4.26 -11.06
C SER A 101 10.15 -3.19 -10.02
N ASN A 102 10.69 -1.99 -10.15
CA ASN A 102 10.27 -0.85 -9.35
C ASN A 102 8.83 -0.38 -9.66
N ALA A 103 8.33 -0.66 -10.86
CA ALA A 103 6.96 -0.34 -11.27
C ALA A 103 5.97 -1.46 -10.93
N SER A 104 6.45 -2.67 -10.62
CA SER A 104 5.61 -3.85 -10.36
C SER A 104 6.10 -4.57 -9.12
N ARG A 105 5.51 -4.21 -7.99
CA ARG A 105 5.78 -4.80 -6.67
C ARG A 105 4.49 -5.30 -6.05
N PHE A 106 4.60 -6.44 -5.39
CA PHE A 106 3.52 -7.07 -4.66
C PHE A 106 3.91 -7.17 -3.21
N TYR A 107 2.99 -6.81 -2.34
CA TYR A 107 3.20 -6.90 -0.89
C TYR A 107 2.17 -7.84 -0.28
N ASN A 108 2.44 -8.34 0.90
CA ASN A 108 1.47 -9.03 1.70
C ASN A 108 1.46 -8.55 3.15
N LEU A 109 0.33 -8.78 3.79
CA LEU A 109 0.12 -8.60 5.22
C LEU A 109 -0.43 -9.90 5.78
N ARG A 110 0.21 -10.49 6.80
CA ARG A 110 -0.25 -11.68 7.51
C ARG A 110 -0.53 -12.90 6.62
N GLY A 111 0.21 -13.06 5.50
CA GLY A 111 0.32 -14.35 4.83
C GLY A 111 -0.33 -14.53 3.46
N ASN A 112 -1.17 -13.62 2.96
CA ASN A 112 -1.74 -13.78 1.62
C ASN A 112 -0.89 -13.07 0.55
N VAL A 113 -0.21 -13.86 -0.29
CA VAL A 113 0.57 -13.35 -1.44
C VAL A 113 -0.07 -13.84 -2.73
N THR A 114 -0.43 -12.91 -3.60
CA THR A 114 -0.85 -13.23 -4.97
C THR A 114 -0.22 -12.29 -5.97
N GLN A 115 0.00 -12.80 -7.18
CA GLN A 115 0.43 -12.02 -8.34
C GLN A 115 -0.69 -11.86 -9.36
N ASN A 116 -1.76 -12.64 -9.22
CA ASN A 116 -2.84 -12.75 -10.18
C ASN A 116 -4.16 -12.27 -9.57
N GLY A 117 -5.02 -11.73 -10.41
CA GLY A 117 -6.26 -11.13 -9.95
C GLY A 117 -6.04 -9.77 -9.25
N ASP A 118 -7.08 -9.25 -8.62
CA ASP A 118 -7.00 -8.01 -7.88
C ASP A 118 -6.13 -8.16 -6.62
N SER A 119 -5.57 -7.06 -6.11
CA SER A 119 -4.73 -7.08 -4.91
C SER A 119 -5.51 -7.56 -3.67
N PRO A 120 -4.91 -8.39 -2.79
CA PRO A 120 -5.48 -8.70 -1.48
C PRO A 120 -5.28 -7.57 -0.47
N ILE A 121 -4.51 -6.54 -0.81
CA ILE A 121 -4.24 -5.35 0.00
C ILE A 121 -4.86 -4.14 -0.66
N GLY A 122 -5.64 -3.37 0.11
CA GLY A 122 -6.17 -2.09 -0.31
C GLY A 122 -5.08 -1.01 -0.29
N TYR A 123 -5.00 -0.23 -1.36
CA TYR A 123 -4.13 0.95 -1.43
C TYR A 123 -4.98 2.18 -1.68
N TYR A 124 -4.80 3.20 -0.83
CA TYR A 124 -5.53 4.45 -0.94
C TYR A 124 -4.56 5.62 -1.00
N LEU A 125 -4.67 6.42 -2.05
CA LEU A 125 -3.97 7.70 -2.22
C LEU A 125 -4.93 8.81 -1.79
N ASP A 126 -4.81 9.29 -0.55
CA ASP A 126 -5.83 10.04 0.17
C ASP A 126 -7.16 9.24 0.21
N ASP A 127 -8.27 9.79 -0.29
CA ASP A 127 -9.57 9.10 -0.41
C ASP A 127 -9.71 8.27 -1.70
N THR A 128 -8.67 8.17 -2.53
CA THR A 128 -8.73 7.51 -3.84
C THR A 128 -8.23 6.09 -3.77
N PRO A 129 -9.02 5.06 -4.11
CA PRO A 129 -8.54 3.71 -4.26
C PRO A 129 -7.59 3.60 -5.46
N PHE A 130 -6.42 2.98 -5.26
CA PHE A 130 -5.52 2.59 -6.34
C PHE A 130 -5.79 1.11 -6.66
N ILE A 131 -6.46 0.86 -7.78
CA ILE A 131 -6.81 -0.48 -8.22
C ILE A 131 -6.41 -0.62 -9.69
N VAL A 132 -5.61 -1.64 -9.98
CA VAL A 132 -5.35 -2.12 -11.34
C VAL A 132 -6.14 -3.41 -11.51
N THR A 133 -7.23 -3.33 -12.27
CA THR A 133 -8.16 -4.46 -12.46
C THR A 133 -7.45 -5.70 -12.96
N ASN A 134 -7.66 -6.84 -12.29
CA ASN A 134 -7.05 -8.13 -12.59
C ASN A 134 -5.50 -8.18 -12.48
N PHE A 135 -4.90 -7.19 -11.80
CA PHE A 135 -3.45 -7.19 -11.55
C PHE A 135 -3.11 -6.52 -10.21
N GLY A 136 -2.65 -7.28 -9.26
CA GLY A 136 -2.56 -6.90 -7.84
C GLY A 136 -1.35 -6.05 -7.43
N ILE A 137 -0.84 -5.16 -8.28
CA ILE A 137 0.31 -4.31 -7.95
C ILE A 137 0.00 -3.23 -6.92
N ALA A 138 1.00 -2.90 -6.12
CA ALA A 138 0.98 -1.70 -5.28
C ALA A 138 1.26 -0.43 -6.10
N PRO A 139 0.76 0.74 -5.68
CA PRO A 139 1.11 2.01 -6.32
C PRO A 139 2.62 2.26 -6.22
N PRO A 140 3.33 2.47 -7.35
CA PRO A 140 4.77 2.69 -7.34
C PRO A 140 5.12 4.14 -6.97
N VAL A 141 4.53 4.66 -5.90
CA VAL A 141 4.69 6.03 -5.43
C VAL A 141 5.92 6.19 -4.54
N ARG A 142 6.56 7.35 -4.62
CA ARG A 142 7.57 7.80 -3.67
C ARG A 142 6.93 8.67 -2.59
N PHE A 143 7.48 8.60 -1.38
CA PHE A 143 6.98 9.35 -0.23
C PHE A 143 7.49 10.79 -0.22
N ILE A 144 7.18 11.52 -1.29
CA ILE A 144 7.51 12.95 -1.41
C ILE A 144 6.37 13.75 -0.77
N ASP A 145 6.71 14.60 0.20
CA ASP A 145 5.76 15.54 0.82
C ASP A 145 4.48 14.85 1.35
N MET A 146 4.69 13.74 2.07
CA MET A 146 3.62 13.04 2.77
C MET A 146 3.35 13.69 4.11
N GLU A 147 2.09 13.72 4.51
CA GLU A 147 1.69 14.06 5.87
C GLU A 147 1.89 12.86 6.78
N ARG A 148 1.36 11.70 6.37
CA ARG A 148 1.51 10.42 7.08
C ARG A 148 1.16 9.24 6.16
N VAL A 149 1.55 8.05 6.61
CA VAL A 149 1.10 6.76 6.03
C VAL A 149 0.50 5.93 7.16
N GLU A 150 -0.72 5.43 6.94
CA GLU A 150 -1.43 4.54 7.86
C GLU A 150 -1.45 3.13 7.28
N VAL A 151 -1.20 2.11 8.11
CA VAL A 151 -1.23 0.70 7.71
C VAL A 151 -2.14 -0.07 8.66
N LEU A 152 -3.27 -0.54 8.13
CA LEU A 152 -4.24 -1.36 8.84
C LEU A 152 -3.93 -2.83 8.52
N ARG A 153 -3.77 -3.64 9.54
CA ARG A 153 -3.47 -5.07 9.41
C ARG A 153 -4.72 -5.90 9.64
N GLY A 154 -4.86 -6.96 8.85
CA GLY A 154 -6.07 -7.80 8.84
C GLY A 154 -7.21 -7.21 8.00
N PRO A 155 -8.30 -7.98 7.79
CA PRO A 155 -9.39 -7.63 6.90
C PRO A 155 -10.08 -6.32 7.25
N GLN A 156 -10.34 -5.49 6.22
CA GLN A 156 -11.00 -4.19 6.31
C GLN A 156 -12.17 -4.06 5.32
N GLY A 157 -12.84 -5.18 5.01
CA GLY A 157 -13.86 -5.25 3.96
C GLY A 157 -15.03 -4.31 4.16
N THR A 158 -15.42 -4.00 5.41
CA THR A 158 -16.57 -3.16 5.71
C THR A 158 -16.39 -1.72 5.21
N LEU A 159 -15.30 -1.06 5.53
CA LEU A 159 -15.07 0.34 5.15
C LEU A 159 -14.34 0.51 3.81
N TYR A 160 -13.44 -0.41 3.48
CA TYR A 160 -12.55 -0.30 2.33
C TYR A 160 -12.94 -1.21 1.15
N GLY A 161 -13.75 -2.25 1.40
CA GLY A 161 -14.34 -3.08 0.36
C GLY A 161 -13.36 -4.06 -0.27
N GLN A 162 -13.40 -4.18 -1.61
CA GLN A 162 -12.59 -5.13 -2.36
C GLN A 162 -11.08 -4.90 -2.16
N GLY A 163 -10.30 -5.98 -2.25
CA GLY A 163 -8.85 -5.90 -2.12
C GLY A 163 -8.37 -5.60 -0.71
N SER A 164 -9.19 -5.81 0.33
CA SER A 164 -8.81 -5.55 1.72
C SER A 164 -8.86 -6.80 2.60
N SER A 165 -8.56 -7.96 2.02
CA SER A 165 -8.54 -9.25 2.74
C SER A 165 -7.33 -9.40 3.67
N GLY A 166 -6.18 -8.81 3.33
CA GLY A 166 -4.95 -8.80 4.14
C GLY A 166 -4.77 -7.53 4.98
N GLY A 167 -5.29 -6.40 4.50
CA GLY A 167 -5.15 -5.09 5.15
C GLY A 167 -5.23 -3.93 4.18
N VAL A 168 -4.88 -2.72 4.65
CA VAL A 168 -4.95 -1.49 3.85
C VAL A 168 -3.76 -0.59 4.15
N PHE A 169 -3.17 0.00 3.09
CA PHE A 169 -2.24 1.12 3.17
C PHE A 169 -2.94 2.40 2.72
N ILE A 170 -2.85 3.44 3.53
CA ILE A 170 -3.43 4.76 3.24
C ILE A 170 -2.31 5.78 3.26
N PHE A 171 -2.12 6.47 2.15
CA PHE A 171 -1.09 7.49 1.95
C PHE A 171 -1.75 8.86 2.01
N HIS A 172 -1.55 9.58 3.09
CA HIS A 172 -2.05 10.93 3.24
C HIS A 172 -1.01 11.93 2.76
N THR A 173 -1.38 12.69 1.75
CA THR A 173 -0.52 13.75 1.23
C THR A 173 -0.77 15.04 2.01
N ARG A 174 0.26 15.89 2.09
CA ARG A 174 0.15 17.15 2.82
C ARG A 174 -0.75 18.13 2.06
N ASP A 175 -1.68 18.75 2.78
CA ASP A 175 -2.56 19.77 2.25
C ASP A 175 -1.87 21.12 2.08
N PRO A 176 -2.40 22.02 1.21
CA PRO A 176 -2.00 23.41 1.16
C PRO A 176 -2.32 24.13 2.48
N ASP A 177 -1.36 24.91 3.02
CA ASP A 177 -1.63 25.82 4.14
C ASP A 177 -2.35 27.06 3.62
N LEU A 178 -3.51 27.39 4.22
CA LEU A 178 -4.35 28.53 3.81
C LEU A 178 -3.79 29.89 4.24
N ASN A 179 -2.80 29.93 5.14
CA ASN A 179 -2.32 31.15 5.80
C ASN A 179 -0.83 31.38 5.61
N ASN A 180 -0.03 30.32 5.48
CA ASN A 180 1.41 30.42 5.44
C ASN A 180 2.00 29.89 4.13
N ILE A 181 3.09 30.53 3.69
CA ILE A 181 3.94 29.95 2.65
C ILE A 181 4.80 28.87 3.30
N GLU A 182 4.61 27.63 2.85
CA GLU A 182 5.46 26.52 3.26
C GLU A 182 6.31 26.04 2.10
N TYR A 183 7.53 25.63 2.39
CA TYR A 183 8.41 25.04 1.39
C TYR A 183 9.21 23.87 1.98
N ALA A 184 9.54 22.92 1.13
CA ALA A 184 10.48 21.85 1.42
C ALA A 184 11.37 21.62 0.19
N PHE A 185 12.61 21.24 0.45
CA PHE A 185 13.56 20.81 -0.56
C PHE A 185 14.40 19.65 -0.01
N GLU A 186 14.68 18.67 -0.86
CA GLU A 186 15.57 17.56 -0.56
C GLU A 186 16.45 17.27 -1.78
N ALA A 187 17.72 16.99 -1.55
CA ALA A 187 18.62 16.46 -2.55
C ALA A 187 19.49 15.36 -1.94
N GLU A 188 19.70 14.29 -2.69
CA GLU A 188 20.47 13.13 -2.27
C GLU A 188 21.44 12.71 -3.37
N ALA A 189 22.63 12.27 -2.95
CA ALA A 189 23.58 11.56 -3.81
C ALA A 189 24.16 10.39 -3.02
N SER A 190 24.16 9.19 -3.62
CA SER A 190 24.63 7.98 -2.96
C SER A 190 25.36 7.05 -3.92
N LYS A 191 26.08 6.07 -3.37
CA LYS A 191 26.81 5.04 -4.11
C LYS A 191 26.40 3.67 -3.63
N THR A 192 25.88 2.86 -4.55
CA THR A 192 25.60 1.44 -4.31
C THR A 192 26.83 0.61 -4.62
N THR A 193 27.12 -0.39 -3.79
CA THR A 193 28.20 -1.34 -4.02
C THR A 193 27.94 -2.13 -5.30
N GLY A 194 28.92 -2.15 -6.20
CA GLY A 194 28.79 -2.79 -7.51
C GLY A 194 28.38 -1.83 -8.63
N ALA A 195 27.76 -0.68 -8.33
CA ALA A 195 27.44 0.31 -9.36
C ALA A 195 28.65 1.13 -9.77
N ASP A 196 28.79 1.48 -11.05
CA ASP A 196 29.87 2.37 -11.56
C ASP A 196 29.53 3.84 -11.37
N GLU A 197 28.24 4.20 -11.41
CA GLU A 197 27.75 5.57 -11.29
C GLU A 197 27.17 5.85 -9.90
N LEU A 198 26.84 7.12 -9.64
CA LEU A 198 26.14 7.54 -8.43
C LEU A 198 24.63 7.47 -8.63
N ASN A 199 23.92 7.09 -7.58
CA ASN A 199 22.51 7.40 -7.45
C ASN A 199 22.37 8.87 -7.10
N TYR A 200 21.33 9.52 -7.60
CA TYR A 200 21.01 10.91 -7.23
C TYR A 200 19.52 11.20 -7.40
N GLY A 201 19.05 12.15 -6.63
CA GLY A 201 17.68 12.60 -6.70
C GLY A 201 17.47 13.94 -6.04
N ALA A 202 16.35 14.56 -6.38
CA ALA A 202 15.87 15.75 -5.70
C ALA A 202 14.34 15.76 -5.63
N ALA A 203 13.82 16.43 -4.61
CA ALA A 203 12.39 16.68 -4.45
C ALA A 203 12.18 18.08 -3.86
N ALA A 204 11.06 18.69 -4.21
CA ALA A 204 10.66 19.97 -3.67
C ALA A 204 9.15 20.04 -3.47
N ALA A 205 8.71 20.85 -2.53
CA ALA A 205 7.31 21.22 -2.31
C ALA A 205 7.20 22.70 -1.98
N LEU A 206 6.09 23.30 -2.43
CA LEU A 206 5.77 24.70 -2.18
C LEU A 206 4.26 24.85 -1.99
N SER A 207 3.84 25.42 -0.87
CA SER A 207 2.46 25.81 -0.58
C SER A 207 2.36 27.34 -0.57
N ILE A 208 1.37 27.86 -1.27
CA ILE A 208 1.13 29.30 -1.38
C ILE A 208 -0.35 29.59 -1.10
N PRO A 209 -0.69 30.35 -0.04
CA PRO A 209 -2.03 30.90 0.12
C PRO A 209 -2.25 31.98 -0.97
N ILE A 210 -3.31 31.77 -1.76
CA ILE A 210 -3.71 32.72 -2.81
C ILE A 210 -4.74 33.72 -2.26
N VAL A 211 -5.64 33.22 -1.42
CA VAL A 211 -6.59 34.00 -0.64
C VAL A 211 -6.53 33.45 0.80
N GLU A 212 -6.10 34.28 1.72
CA GLU A 212 -5.97 33.94 3.15
C GLU A 212 -7.26 33.30 3.68
N ASP A 213 -7.13 32.21 4.45
CA ASP A 213 -8.21 31.39 5.02
C ASP A 213 -9.12 30.70 3.98
N ARG A 214 -8.98 30.97 2.69
CA ARG A 214 -9.96 30.55 1.68
C ARG A 214 -9.42 29.68 0.55
N PHE A 215 -8.24 30.00 0.05
CA PHE A 215 -7.71 29.30 -1.12
C PHE A 215 -6.20 29.24 -1.13
N ALA A 216 -5.68 28.02 -1.20
CA ALA A 216 -4.26 27.78 -1.34
C ALA A 216 -3.97 26.68 -2.36
N ILE A 217 -2.76 26.71 -2.89
CA ILE A 217 -2.24 25.70 -3.82
C ILE A 217 -0.92 25.18 -3.27
N ARG A 218 -0.76 23.85 -3.27
CA ARG A 218 0.49 23.16 -2.98
C ARG A 218 0.94 22.38 -4.20
N ALA A 219 2.18 22.60 -4.63
CA ALA A 219 2.82 21.80 -5.67
C ALA A 219 4.01 21.07 -5.06
N SER A 220 4.14 19.79 -5.35
CA SER A 220 5.30 18.98 -4.95
C SER A 220 5.71 18.07 -6.09
N GLY A 221 6.98 17.69 -6.11
CA GLY A 221 7.48 16.76 -7.11
C GLY A 221 8.96 16.48 -6.92
N GLY A 222 9.45 15.50 -7.65
CA GLY A 222 10.84 15.11 -7.58
C GLY A 222 11.20 14.06 -8.59
N PHE A 223 12.47 13.74 -8.61
CA PHE A 223 13.01 12.65 -9.42
C PHE A 223 14.04 11.85 -8.63
N SER A 224 14.23 10.57 -9.02
CA SER A 224 15.40 9.80 -8.65
C SER A 224 16.00 9.10 -9.86
N ARG A 225 17.29 8.87 -9.78
CA ARG A 225 18.08 8.12 -10.75
C ARG A 225 18.96 7.16 -9.96
N ASP A 226 18.64 5.89 -10.05
CA ASP A 226 19.35 4.82 -9.37
C ASP A 226 20.27 4.13 -10.38
N ALA A 227 21.57 4.14 -10.12
CA ALA A 227 22.53 3.47 -10.97
C ALA A 227 22.35 1.95 -10.89
N GLY A 228 22.49 1.27 -12.01
CA GLY A 228 22.53 -0.18 -12.05
C GLY A 228 23.76 -0.71 -11.28
N TYR A 229 23.61 -1.89 -10.71
CA TYR A 229 24.67 -2.59 -9.96
C TYR A 229 24.78 -4.06 -10.33
N ALA A 230 23.88 -4.56 -11.16
CA ALA A 230 23.91 -5.93 -11.66
C ALA A 230 24.54 -5.99 -13.04
N ASP A 231 25.27 -7.05 -13.30
CA ASP A 231 25.90 -7.34 -14.60
C ASP A 231 25.03 -8.35 -15.36
N ALA A 232 24.98 -8.24 -16.68
CA ALA A 232 24.24 -9.16 -17.54
C ALA A 232 25.19 -10.10 -18.31
N TYR A 233 24.78 -11.36 -18.39
CA TYR A 233 25.44 -12.41 -19.15
C TYR A 233 24.45 -13.00 -20.15
N PHE A 234 24.82 -12.98 -21.44
CA PHE A 234 23.97 -13.43 -22.54
C PHE A 234 24.26 -14.88 -22.93
N GLY A 235 24.52 -15.73 -21.96
CA GLY A 235 24.85 -17.12 -22.17
C GLY A 235 25.35 -17.80 -20.91
N PRO A 236 26.07 -18.92 -21.03
CA PRO A 236 26.71 -19.53 -19.88
C PRO A 236 27.68 -18.55 -19.22
N TYR A 237 27.63 -18.48 -17.88
CA TYR A 237 28.53 -17.64 -17.12
C TYR A 237 30.01 -18.03 -17.34
N ASP A 238 30.81 -17.15 -17.93
CA ASP A 238 32.23 -17.33 -18.19
C ASP A 238 33.14 -16.37 -17.39
N GLY A 239 32.54 -15.54 -16.53
CA GLY A 239 33.23 -14.57 -15.70
C GLY A 239 33.44 -13.20 -16.33
N THR A 240 33.02 -13.01 -17.60
CA THR A 240 33.08 -11.71 -18.30
C THR A 240 31.67 -11.26 -18.64
N PRO A 241 31.12 -10.17 -18.04
CA PRO A 241 29.80 -9.70 -18.35
C PRO A 241 29.75 -9.14 -19.77
N ASP A 242 28.64 -9.43 -20.46
CA ASP A 242 28.32 -8.83 -21.76
C ASP A 242 27.91 -7.36 -21.60
N GLN A 243 27.23 -7.03 -20.50
CA GLN A 243 26.87 -5.67 -20.12
C GLN A 243 27.02 -5.49 -18.60
N THR A 244 27.42 -4.30 -18.16
CA THR A 244 27.55 -3.96 -16.74
C THR A 244 26.48 -2.96 -16.32
N ASN A 245 26.10 -2.99 -15.01
CA ASN A 245 25.20 -2.01 -14.39
C ASN A 245 23.81 -1.90 -15.05
N VAL A 246 23.23 -3.03 -15.44
CA VAL A 246 22.06 -3.07 -16.34
C VAL A 246 20.71 -2.78 -15.67
N ASN A 247 20.61 -2.87 -14.34
CA ASN A 247 19.34 -2.72 -13.62
C ASN A 247 19.11 -1.29 -13.09
N SER A 248 19.49 -0.28 -13.87
CA SER A 248 19.27 1.11 -13.50
C SER A 248 17.77 1.44 -13.40
N ALA A 249 17.43 2.39 -12.51
CA ALA A 249 16.06 2.80 -12.33
C ALA A 249 15.92 4.33 -12.27
N ARG A 250 14.75 4.81 -12.67
CA ARG A 250 14.37 6.21 -12.54
C ARG A 250 12.91 6.35 -12.17
N ASN A 251 12.63 7.39 -11.39
CA ASN A 251 11.28 7.77 -11.02
C ASN A 251 11.15 9.27 -11.18
N ASP A 252 10.03 9.71 -11.69
CA ASP A 252 9.65 11.11 -11.81
C ASP A 252 8.24 11.25 -11.23
N ASP A 253 8.03 12.22 -10.34
CA ASP A 253 6.76 12.46 -9.66
C ASP A 253 6.41 13.95 -9.70
N ILE A 254 5.14 14.25 -9.92
CA ILE A 254 4.57 15.59 -9.76
C ILE A 254 3.17 15.51 -9.17
N ARG A 255 2.89 16.34 -8.18
CA ARG A 255 1.59 16.47 -7.56
C ARG A 255 1.23 17.93 -7.36
N VAL A 256 -0.02 18.26 -7.65
CA VAL A 256 -0.59 19.60 -7.38
C VAL A 256 -1.90 19.39 -6.62
N VAL A 257 -2.05 20.06 -5.50
CA VAL A 257 -3.24 20.08 -4.67
C VAL A 257 -3.74 21.51 -4.57
N ALA A 258 -5.03 21.73 -4.78
CA ALA A 258 -5.72 22.99 -4.54
C ALA A 258 -6.75 22.76 -3.43
N LEU A 259 -6.73 23.59 -2.40
CA LEU A 259 -7.69 23.58 -1.30
C LEU A 259 -8.48 24.88 -1.33
N LEU A 260 -9.80 24.78 -1.46
CA LEU A 260 -10.74 25.87 -1.45
C LEU A 260 -11.71 25.72 -0.30
N ARG A 261 -11.83 26.74 0.54
CA ARG A 261 -12.80 26.87 1.63
C ARG A 261 -13.80 27.97 1.31
N PRO A 262 -14.86 27.68 0.50
CA PRO A 262 -15.82 28.69 0.08
C PRO A 262 -16.67 29.21 1.25
N TRP A 263 -16.91 28.38 2.25
CA TRP A 263 -17.57 28.68 3.53
C TRP A 263 -16.74 28.05 4.67
N ASP A 264 -16.88 28.54 5.88
CA ASP A 264 -16.08 28.09 7.04
C ASP A 264 -16.26 26.60 7.36
N ASN A 265 -17.36 26.02 6.93
CA ASN A 265 -17.71 24.62 7.15
C ASN A 265 -17.61 23.74 5.90
N VAL A 266 -17.02 24.23 4.80
CA VAL A 266 -16.90 23.46 3.56
C VAL A 266 -15.50 23.55 3.00
N ASP A 267 -14.87 22.39 2.87
CA ASP A 267 -13.57 22.24 2.20
C ASP A 267 -13.73 21.50 0.87
N ILE A 268 -13.11 22.01 -0.17
CA ILE A 268 -13.04 21.38 -1.50
C ILE A 268 -11.57 21.20 -1.85
N ARG A 269 -11.14 19.97 -1.98
CA ARG A 269 -9.78 19.58 -2.30
C ARG A 269 -9.73 18.96 -3.70
N ALA A 270 -8.98 19.55 -4.60
CA ALA A 270 -8.73 19.01 -5.93
C ALA A 270 -7.26 18.62 -6.05
N GLN A 271 -6.98 17.48 -6.63
CA GLN A 271 -5.63 16.96 -6.78
C GLN A 271 -5.38 16.42 -8.18
N TYR A 272 -4.19 16.67 -8.66
CA TYR A 272 -3.54 16.01 -9.78
C TYR A 272 -2.26 15.36 -9.29
N TRP A 273 -2.06 14.08 -9.60
CA TRP A 273 -0.83 13.35 -9.27
C TRP A 273 -0.42 12.49 -10.45
N ASN A 274 0.80 12.67 -10.93
CA ASN A 274 1.40 11.82 -11.95
C ASN A 274 2.72 11.27 -11.43
N PHE A 275 2.94 9.97 -11.60
CA PHE A 275 4.15 9.26 -11.19
C PHE A 275 4.59 8.26 -12.26
N ARG A 276 5.90 8.29 -12.57
CA ARG A 276 6.52 7.58 -13.70
C ARG A 276 7.73 6.77 -13.24
N PRO A 277 7.52 5.54 -12.73
CA PRO A 277 8.61 4.62 -12.46
C PRO A 277 9.10 3.99 -13.75
N ARG A 278 10.41 3.82 -13.87
CA ARG A 278 11.05 3.02 -14.89
C ARG A 278 12.23 2.26 -14.31
N GLN A 279 12.40 1.02 -14.75
CA GLN A 279 13.56 0.21 -14.48
C GLN A 279 14.02 -0.42 -15.79
N ASP A 280 15.27 -0.18 -16.15
CA ASP A 280 15.94 -0.87 -17.24
C ASP A 280 16.26 -2.28 -16.74
N PHE A 281 16.16 -3.24 -17.60
CA PHE A 281 16.51 -4.62 -17.35
C PHE A 281 15.73 -5.29 -16.21
N THR A 282 14.75 -6.08 -16.60
CA THR A 282 13.98 -6.94 -15.69
C THR A 282 14.24 -8.39 -16.09
N GLY A 283 15.43 -8.91 -15.69
CA GLY A 283 15.71 -10.32 -15.86
C GLY A 283 15.02 -11.11 -14.76
N PHE A 284 14.23 -12.14 -15.13
CA PHE A 284 13.66 -13.09 -14.17
C PHE A 284 14.71 -13.98 -13.50
N THR A 285 15.98 -13.89 -13.91
CA THR A 285 17.05 -14.74 -13.44
C THR A 285 18.24 -13.92 -12.96
N ALA A 286 18.03 -13.16 -11.86
CA ALA A 286 19.17 -12.60 -11.14
C ALA A 286 19.83 -13.69 -10.29
N SER A 287 21.14 -13.83 -10.36
CA SER A 287 21.86 -14.68 -9.41
C SER A 287 21.82 -14.04 -8.02
N VAL A 288 21.37 -14.79 -7.04
CA VAL A 288 21.36 -14.39 -5.62
C VAL A 288 22.64 -14.81 -4.88
N LYS A 289 23.61 -15.39 -5.58
CA LYS A 289 24.93 -15.76 -5.06
C LYS A 289 26.03 -15.11 -5.88
N PRO A 290 27.17 -14.77 -5.28
CA PRO A 290 28.30 -14.23 -6.03
C PRO A 290 28.77 -15.17 -7.16
N PRO A 291 29.09 -14.65 -8.35
CA PRO A 291 28.89 -13.26 -8.75
C PRO A 291 27.41 -12.95 -9.00
N TYR A 292 26.95 -11.78 -8.52
CA TYR A 292 25.58 -11.32 -8.72
C TYR A 292 25.43 -10.83 -10.15
N PHE A 293 24.60 -11.49 -10.93
CA PHE A 293 24.36 -11.15 -12.33
C PHE A 293 22.91 -11.38 -12.71
N GLU A 294 22.43 -10.66 -13.70
CA GLU A 294 21.19 -10.96 -14.41
C GLU A 294 21.53 -11.79 -15.65
N ASN A 295 20.98 -12.99 -15.74
CA ASN A 295 21.11 -13.80 -16.95
C ASN A 295 19.95 -13.46 -17.86
N THR A 296 20.25 -12.80 -18.94
CA THR A 296 19.29 -12.48 -19.98
C THR A 296 19.59 -13.23 -21.23
N ALA A 297 18.57 -13.42 -22.02
CA ALA A 297 18.68 -14.09 -23.30
C ALA A 297 19.29 -13.21 -24.41
N GLY A 298 20.12 -12.22 -24.07
CA GLY A 298 20.82 -11.39 -25.05
C GLY A 298 20.05 -10.20 -25.59
N GLN A 299 19.05 -9.72 -24.85
CA GLN A 299 18.27 -8.51 -25.19
C GLN A 299 18.04 -7.66 -23.95
N ASP A 300 17.81 -6.36 -24.14
CA ASP A 300 17.45 -5.44 -23.07
C ASP A 300 15.98 -5.64 -22.67
N GLY A 301 15.73 -6.01 -21.42
CA GLY A 301 14.41 -5.95 -20.80
C GLY A 301 14.12 -4.56 -20.25
N PHE A 302 12.87 -4.26 -19.96
CA PHE A 302 12.50 -3.06 -19.23
C PHE A 302 11.14 -3.23 -18.54
N SER A 303 10.91 -2.38 -17.54
CA SER A 303 9.62 -2.14 -16.96
C SER A 303 9.40 -0.64 -16.82
N ASN A 304 8.28 -0.16 -17.30
CA ASN A 304 7.90 1.25 -17.22
C ASN A 304 6.47 1.39 -16.71
N GLY A 305 6.19 2.50 -16.04
CA GLY A 305 4.87 2.93 -15.65
C GLY A 305 4.68 4.41 -15.88
N ASP A 306 3.46 4.81 -16.19
CA ASP A 306 2.99 6.21 -16.20
C ASP A 306 1.56 6.18 -15.66
N PHE A 307 1.37 6.70 -14.46
CA PHE A 307 0.06 6.72 -13.80
C PHE A 307 -0.35 8.17 -13.53
N THR A 308 -1.56 8.49 -13.87
CA THR A 308 -2.16 9.80 -13.64
C THR A 308 -3.43 9.64 -12.80
N LEU A 309 -3.49 10.36 -11.70
CA LEU A 309 -4.62 10.42 -10.79
C LEU A 309 -5.18 11.84 -10.76
N TRP A 310 -6.49 11.95 -10.95
CA TRP A 310 -7.28 13.12 -10.65
C TRP A 310 -8.24 12.81 -9.52
N SER A 311 -8.33 13.67 -8.52
CA SER A 311 -9.33 13.53 -7.47
C SER A 311 -9.94 14.87 -7.08
N LEU A 312 -11.19 14.80 -6.63
CA LEU A 312 -11.96 15.90 -6.07
C LEU A 312 -12.67 15.38 -4.82
N THR A 313 -12.30 15.91 -3.67
CA THR A 313 -12.97 15.62 -2.39
C THR A 313 -13.64 16.88 -1.90
N ALA A 314 -14.93 16.81 -1.62
CA ALA A 314 -15.70 17.87 -0.97
C ALA A 314 -16.19 17.39 0.39
N THR A 315 -15.85 18.15 1.43
CA THR A 315 -16.25 17.85 2.81
C THR A 315 -17.04 19.02 3.39
N ALA A 316 -18.23 18.73 3.92
CA ALA A 316 -19.07 19.72 4.58
C ALA A 316 -19.30 19.30 6.04
N HIS A 317 -18.94 20.18 6.96
CA HIS A 317 -19.04 19.98 8.39
C HIS A 317 -20.29 20.65 8.93
N PHE A 318 -21.13 19.89 9.61
CA PHE A 318 -22.31 20.36 10.34
C PHE A 318 -22.19 19.97 11.81
N ASP A 319 -22.93 20.60 12.68
CA ASP A 319 -22.87 20.34 14.14
C ASP A 319 -23.10 18.87 14.50
N ALA A 320 -23.96 18.15 13.77
CA ALA A 320 -24.36 16.79 14.07
C ALA A 320 -23.70 15.72 13.18
N PHE A 321 -23.20 16.08 12.01
CA PHE A 321 -22.63 15.15 11.04
C PHE A 321 -21.69 15.86 10.05
N THR A 322 -20.82 15.07 9.45
CA THR A 322 -19.95 15.51 8.33
C THR A 322 -20.34 14.73 7.07
N VAL A 323 -20.42 15.41 5.94
CA VAL A 323 -20.66 14.80 4.62
C VAL A 323 -19.39 14.90 3.79
N THR A 324 -18.93 13.78 3.25
CA THR A 324 -17.78 13.73 2.34
C THR A 324 -18.17 13.09 1.03
N SER A 325 -17.83 13.75 -0.08
CA SER A 325 -17.95 13.22 -1.43
C SER A 325 -16.56 13.17 -2.06
N ALA A 326 -16.10 11.97 -2.40
CA ALA A 326 -14.78 11.74 -3.04
C ALA A 326 -15.00 11.16 -4.43
N THR A 327 -14.54 11.88 -5.44
CA THR A 327 -14.58 11.47 -6.85
C THR A 327 -13.14 11.34 -7.34
N SER A 328 -12.82 10.27 -8.04
CA SER A 328 -11.48 10.11 -8.60
C SER A 328 -11.49 9.41 -9.96
N HIS A 329 -10.43 9.68 -10.71
CA HIS A 329 -10.13 9.01 -11.96
C HIS A 329 -8.64 8.69 -12.02
N LEU A 330 -8.34 7.41 -12.11
CA LEU A 330 -7.00 6.86 -12.30
C LEU A 330 -6.91 6.34 -13.74
N GLU A 331 -5.90 6.74 -14.44
CA GLU A 331 -5.49 6.11 -15.70
C GLU A 331 -4.00 5.84 -15.67
N GLY A 332 -3.57 4.77 -16.34
CA GLY A 332 -2.17 4.42 -16.35
C GLY A 332 -1.77 3.57 -17.54
N GLU A 333 -0.48 3.50 -17.69
CA GLU A 333 0.21 2.57 -18.57
C GLU A 333 1.29 1.89 -17.73
N PHE A 334 1.34 0.56 -17.79
CA PHE A 334 2.37 -0.22 -17.14
C PHE A 334 2.83 -1.30 -18.13
N GLY A 335 4.10 -1.28 -18.50
CA GLY A 335 4.67 -2.20 -19.48
C GLY A 335 5.87 -2.96 -18.91
N ILE A 336 5.99 -4.22 -19.34
CA ILE A 336 7.17 -5.06 -19.14
C ILE A 336 7.60 -5.67 -20.46
N ASN A 337 8.89 -5.77 -20.68
CA ASN A 337 9.49 -6.54 -21.76
C ASN A 337 10.53 -7.49 -21.18
N ILE A 338 10.34 -8.78 -21.42
CA ILE A 338 11.16 -9.86 -20.86
C ILE A 338 11.84 -10.58 -22.02
N PRO A 339 13.15 -10.50 -22.15
CA PRO A 339 13.88 -11.30 -23.11
C PRO A 339 13.81 -12.79 -22.75
N LEU A 340 13.44 -13.63 -23.72
CA LEU A 340 13.37 -15.09 -23.57
C LEU A 340 14.51 -15.81 -24.27
N SER A 341 15.05 -15.19 -25.35
CA SER A 341 16.15 -15.71 -26.15
C SER A 341 16.79 -14.56 -26.91
N PRO A 342 17.98 -14.73 -27.54
CA PRO A 342 18.60 -13.67 -28.33
C PRO A 342 17.72 -13.07 -29.45
N SER A 343 16.67 -13.76 -29.83
CA SER A 343 15.73 -13.34 -30.89
C SER A 343 14.25 -13.49 -30.49
N GLY A 344 13.98 -13.64 -29.18
CA GLY A 344 12.60 -13.80 -28.68
C GLY A 344 12.38 -13.03 -27.39
N SER A 345 11.20 -12.42 -27.24
CA SER A 345 10.81 -11.71 -26.05
C SER A 345 9.32 -11.87 -25.74
N PHE A 346 8.97 -11.72 -24.48
CA PHE A 346 7.60 -11.53 -24.06
C PHE A 346 7.41 -10.08 -23.59
N SER A 347 6.43 -9.40 -24.15
CA SER A 347 6.00 -8.09 -23.68
C SER A 347 4.55 -8.13 -23.22
N SER A 348 4.28 -7.41 -22.15
CA SER A 348 2.93 -7.20 -21.64
C SER A 348 2.77 -5.73 -21.27
N GLN A 349 1.69 -5.12 -21.75
CA GLN A 349 1.32 -3.75 -21.48
C GLN A 349 -0.08 -3.71 -20.88
N PHE A 350 -0.22 -3.15 -19.71
CA PHE A 350 -1.48 -2.92 -19.01
C PHE A 350 -1.86 -1.45 -19.14
N LEU A 351 -3.11 -1.18 -19.43
CA LEU A 351 -3.66 0.17 -19.65
C LEU A 351 -4.85 0.43 -18.71
N PRO A 352 -4.66 0.36 -17.37
CA PRO A 352 -5.75 0.46 -16.43
C PRO A 352 -6.42 1.83 -16.47
N LYS A 353 -7.75 1.81 -16.36
CA LYS A 353 -8.58 2.99 -16.12
C LYS A 353 -9.57 2.68 -15.01
N MET A 354 -9.74 3.61 -14.09
CA MET A 354 -10.64 3.47 -12.98
C MET A 354 -11.31 4.81 -12.68
N PHE A 355 -12.63 4.84 -12.71
CA PHE A 355 -13.43 5.90 -12.11
C PHE A 355 -13.97 5.39 -10.78
N ALA A 356 -13.86 6.20 -9.72
CA ALA A 356 -14.42 5.88 -8.42
C ALA A 356 -15.16 7.07 -7.83
N GLN A 357 -16.30 6.79 -7.17
CA GLN A 357 -17.09 7.75 -6.43
C GLN A 357 -17.48 7.16 -5.08
N GLU A 358 -17.19 7.88 -4.01
CA GLU A 358 -17.67 7.55 -2.67
C GLU A 358 -18.45 8.75 -2.11
N LEU A 359 -19.61 8.48 -1.52
CA LEU A 359 -20.36 9.43 -0.71
C LEU A 359 -20.50 8.83 0.68
N ARG A 360 -20.05 9.53 1.72
CA ARG A 360 -20.20 9.10 3.11
C ARG A 360 -20.70 10.22 4.00
N VAL A 361 -21.43 9.84 5.02
CA VAL A 361 -21.88 10.71 6.10
C VAL A 361 -21.49 10.05 7.41
N ASN A 362 -20.82 10.78 8.27
CA ASN A 362 -20.46 10.31 9.60
C ASN A 362 -20.97 11.28 10.67
N SER A 363 -21.26 10.73 11.86
CA SER A 363 -21.63 11.55 13.01
C SER A 363 -20.49 12.51 13.36
N ALA A 364 -20.88 13.73 13.74
CA ALA A 364 -20.02 14.72 14.35
C ALA A 364 -20.69 15.14 15.67
N GLY A 365 -19.90 15.46 16.67
CA GLY A 365 -20.41 15.86 17.99
C GLY A 365 -19.96 14.91 19.10
N SER A 366 -20.20 15.32 20.33
CA SER A 366 -19.72 14.67 21.56
C SER A 366 -20.69 13.64 22.15
N GLY A 367 -21.68 13.18 21.36
CA GLY A 367 -22.65 12.19 21.83
C GLY A 367 -22.06 10.77 21.87
N PRO A 368 -22.65 9.87 22.69
CA PRO A 368 -22.16 8.49 22.82
C PRO A 368 -22.44 7.62 21.60
N PHE A 369 -23.27 8.06 20.67
CA PHE A 369 -23.66 7.33 19.47
C PHE A 369 -22.87 7.82 18.27
N ASN A 370 -21.94 6.98 17.79
CA ASN A 370 -21.10 7.27 16.63
C ASN A 370 -21.50 6.35 15.47
N TRP A 371 -21.53 6.89 14.27
CA TRP A 371 -21.91 6.15 13.08
C TRP A 371 -21.25 6.71 11.82
N VAL A 372 -21.07 5.84 10.85
CA VAL A 372 -20.76 6.20 9.46
C VAL A 372 -21.66 5.39 8.54
N VAL A 373 -22.14 6.00 7.48
CA VAL A 373 -22.86 5.35 6.39
C VAL A 373 -22.36 5.90 5.06
N GLY A 374 -22.22 5.04 4.07
CA GLY A 374 -21.73 5.46 2.76
C GLY A 374 -22.16 4.53 1.64
N ALA A 375 -21.99 5.05 0.43
CA ALA A 375 -22.13 4.32 -0.81
C ALA A 375 -20.91 4.57 -1.70
N ALA A 376 -20.46 3.54 -2.40
CA ALA A 376 -19.35 3.60 -3.32
C ALA A 376 -19.75 3.02 -4.68
N TYR A 377 -19.20 3.59 -5.74
CA TYR A 377 -19.35 3.13 -7.11
C TYR A 377 -17.98 3.17 -7.80
N GLN A 378 -17.68 2.15 -8.58
CA GLN A 378 -16.45 2.06 -9.38
C GLN A 378 -16.76 1.50 -10.76
N ASP A 379 -16.11 2.06 -11.77
CA ASP A 379 -16.15 1.59 -13.17
C ASP A 379 -14.71 1.51 -13.67
N GLY A 380 -14.26 0.30 -13.96
CA GLY A 380 -12.88 -0.02 -14.24
C GLY A 380 -12.68 -0.81 -15.51
N GLU A 381 -11.58 -0.52 -16.20
CA GLU A 381 -11.09 -1.24 -17.36
C GLU A 381 -9.63 -1.63 -17.14
N GLY A 382 -9.27 -2.85 -17.49
CA GLY A 382 -7.89 -3.36 -17.44
C GLY A 382 -7.48 -3.98 -18.78
N PRO A 383 -7.37 -3.19 -19.88
CA PRO A 383 -6.84 -3.69 -21.14
C PRO A 383 -5.41 -4.18 -20.94
N GLN A 384 -5.11 -5.34 -21.49
CA GLN A 384 -3.79 -5.95 -21.48
C GLN A 384 -3.43 -6.36 -22.91
N GLU A 385 -2.33 -5.82 -23.42
CA GLU A 385 -1.74 -6.16 -24.69
C GLU A 385 -0.51 -7.04 -24.47
N ASN A 386 -0.55 -8.26 -24.97
CA ASN A 386 0.53 -9.23 -24.81
C ASN A 386 1.10 -9.60 -26.17
N ALA A 387 2.43 -9.66 -26.27
CA ALA A 387 3.10 -10.14 -27.46
C ALA A 387 4.22 -11.11 -27.08
N LEU A 388 4.16 -12.30 -27.63
CA LEU A 388 5.24 -13.27 -27.63
C LEU A 388 5.95 -13.22 -28.99
N VAL A 389 7.13 -12.65 -29.00
CA VAL A 389 7.98 -12.56 -30.19
C VAL A 389 8.90 -13.77 -30.21
N LEU A 390 8.83 -14.54 -31.28
CA LEU A 390 9.70 -15.68 -31.59
C LEU A 390 10.44 -15.43 -32.90
N PRO A 391 11.54 -16.13 -33.20
CA PRO A 391 12.38 -15.87 -34.39
C PRO A 391 11.63 -15.83 -35.73
N VAL A 392 10.50 -16.49 -35.82
CA VAL A 392 9.74 -16.66 -37.08
C VAL A 392 8.28 -16.23 -37.00
N VAL A 393 7.79 -15.89 -35.79
CA VAL A 393 6.38 -15.54 -35.58
C VAL A 393 6.23 -14.61 -34.36
N THR A 394 5.25 -13.70 -34.44
CA THR A 394 4.76 -12.95 -33.28
C THR A 394 3.35 -13.38 -32.98
N ILE A 395 3.09 -13.74 -31.74
CA ILE A 395 1.77 -14.13 -31.24
C ILE A 395 1.28 -13.01 -30.32
N ASN A 396 0.15 -12.40 -30.68
CA ASN A 396 -0.53 -11.40 -29.86
C ASN A 396 -1.69 -12.05 -29.12
N ALA A 397 -1.86 -11.70 -27.86
CA ALA A 397 -2.92 -12.21 -26.98
C ALA A 397 -3.47 -11.06 -26.15
N ASP A 398 -4.23 -10.18 -26.79
CA ASP A 398 -4.83 -9.03 -26.16
C ASP A 398 -6.10 -9.43 -25.43
N ASN A 399 -6.30 -8.87 -24.25
CA ASN A 399 -7.49 -9.09 -23.44
C ASN A 399 -7.88 -7.81 -22.70
N ASN A 400 -9.09 -7.80 -22.15
CA ASN A 400 -9.56 -6.71 -21.33
C ASN A 400 -10.45 -7.25 -20.21
N THR A 401 -10.21 -6.82 -18.98
CA THR A 401 -11.11 -7.07 -17.85
C THR A 401 -11.90 -5.80 -17.57
N LEU A 402 -13.22 -5.92 -17.58
CA LEU A 402 -14.16 -4.86 -17.27
C LEU A 402 -14.76 -5.13 -15.88
N THR A 403 -14.97 -4.09 -15.10
CA THR A 403 -15.66 -4.17 -13.79
C THR A 403 -16.54 -2.94 -13.61
N GLU A 404 -17.78 -3.17 -13.20
CA GLU A 404 -18.70 -2.12 -12.78
C GLU A 404 -19.29 -2.56 -11.43
N ASN A 405 -18.88 -1.91 -10.34
CA ASN A 405 -19.27 -2.32 -9.01
C ASN A 405 -19.88 -1.18 -8.20
N TRP A 406 -20.74 -1.56 -7.26
CA TRP A 406 -21.29 -0.65 -6.27
C TRP A 406 -21.37 -1.33 -4.90
N ALA A 407 -21.33 -0.52 -3.87
CA ALA A 407 -21.48 -0.98 -2.50
C ALA A 407 -22.21 0.03 -1.63
N VAL A 408 -22.91 -0.48 -0.62
CA VAL A 408 -23.42 0.31 0.49
C VAL A 408 -22.85 -0.23 1.77
N PHE A 409 -22.38 0.65 2.66
CA PHE A 409 -21.73 0.26 3.90
C PHE A 409 -22.11 1.17 5.06
N GLY A 410 -21.92 0.69 6.26
CA GLY A 410 -22.05 1.50 7.46
C GLY A 410 -21.50 0.79 8.69
N GLU A 411 -21.09 1.59 9.66
CA GLU A 411 -20.70 1.16 11.00
C GLU A 411 -21.40 2.01 12.03
N ILE A 412 -21.77 1.40 13.14
CA ILE A 412 -22.34 2.06 14.32
C ILE A 412 -21.57 1.64 15.56
N SER A 413 -21.33 2.57 16.47
CA SER A 413 -20.82 2.29 17.79
C SER A 413 -21.52 3.09 18.86
N TYR A 414 -21.48 2.61 20.09
CA TYR A 414 -22.12 3.26 21.23
C TYR A 414 -21.21 3.24 22.46
N GLU A 415 -20.97 4.40 23.05
CA GLU A 415 -20.17 4.55 24.25
C GLU A 415 -21.01 4.28 25.52
N LEU A 416 -20.67 3.19 26.20
CA LEU A 416 -21.28 2.78 27.46
C LEU A 416 -20.35 3.10 28.62
N PHE A 417 -20.94 3.37 29.80
CA PHE A 417 -20.18 3.59 31.04
C PHE A 417 -19.13 4.73 30.93
N ASP A 418 -19.57 5.88 30.44
CA ASP A 418 -18.70 7.05 30.21
C ASP A 418 -17.53 6.74 29.24
N GLY A 419 -17.84 6.05 28.12
CA GLY A 419 -16.85 5.71 27.10
C GLY A 419 -15.96 4.53 27.41
N LYS A 420 -16.12 3.87 28.56
CA LYS A 420 -15.24 2.75 28.95
C LYS A 420 -15.50 1.45 28.21
N LEU A 421 -16.68 1.26 27.68
CA LEU A 421 -17.03 0.07 26.88
C LEU A 421 -17.71 0.52 25.60
N VAL A 422 -17.12 0.15 24.44
CA VAL A 422 -17.60 0.60 23.13
C VAL A 422 -17.82 -0.60 22.21
N PRO A 423 -19.05 -1.15 22.13
CA PRO A 423 -19.43 -2.07 21.08
C PRO A 423 -19.54 -1.36 19.73
N LEU A 424 -19.11 -2.04 18.65
CA LEU A 424 -19.20 -1.58 17.27
C LEU A 424 -19.68 -2.72 16.37
N VAL A 425 -20.57 -2.39 15.44
CA VAL A 425 -21.05 -3.30 14.38
C VAL A 425 -20.96 -2.57 13.05
N GLY A 426 -20.38 -3.23 12.06
CA GLY A 426 -20.28 -2.75 10.69
C GLY A 426 -20.77 -3.79 9.69
N LEU A 427 -21.35 -3.32 8.59
CA LEU A 427 -21.84 -4.13 7.47
C LEU A 427 -21.56 -3.43 6.15
N ARG A 428 -21.28 -4.23 5.11
CA ARG A 428 -21.20 -3.79 3.72
C ARG A 428 -21.79 -4.85 2.82
N THR A 429 -22.59 -4.42 1.84
CA THR A 429 -22.96 -5.22 0.68
C THR A 429 -22.21 -4.69 -0.55
N TYR A 430 -21.72 -5.58 -1.36
CA TYR A 430 -20.95 -5.30 -2.56
C TYR A 430 -21.50 -6.09 -3.72
N HIS A 431 -21.63 -5.45 -4.88
CA HIS A 431 -22.02 -6.08 -6.15
C HIS A 431 -21.03 -5.71 -7.24
N ASP A 432 -20.63 -6.69 -8.04
CA ASP A 432 -19.72 -6.52 -9.17
C ASP A 432 -20.26 -7.20 -10.43
N ASP A 433 -20.46 -6.42 -11.49
CA ASP A 433 -20.70 -6.88 -12.84
C ASP A 433 -19.35 -6.88 -13.57
N ARG A 434 -18.73 -8.05 -13.67
CA ARG A 434 -17.38 -8.20 -14.24
C ARG A 434 -17.44 -8.93 -15.57
N ALA A 435 -16.52 -8.63 -16.48
CA ALA A 435 -16.40 -9.36 -17.73
C ALA A 435 -14.94 -9.45 -18.19
N PHE A 436 -14.58 -10.58 -18.76
CA PHE A 436 -13.33 -10.77 -19.48
C PHE A 436 -13.63 -10.76 -20.97
N GLU A 437 -12.87 -9.99 -21.74
CA GLU A 437 -12.97 -9.90 -23.19
C GLU A 437 -11.63 -10.25 -23.84
N ASP A 438 -11.65 -11.10 -24.87
CA ASP A 438 -10.51 -11.41 -25.71
C ASP A 438 -10.94 -11.59 -27.16
N GLY A 439 -10.02 -12.00 -28.04
CA GLY A 439 -10.30 -12.28 -29.47
C GLY A 439 -11.37 -13.36 -29.70
N THR A 440 -11.75 -14.14 -28.68
CA THR A 440 -12.77 -15.21 -28.80
C THR A 440 -14.16 -14.77 -28.31
N GLY A 441 -14.25 -13.63 -27.62
CA GLY A 441 -15.51 -13.02 -27.19
C GLY A 441 -15.49 -12.50 -25.76
N LYS A 442 -16.69 -12.15 -25.27
CA LYS A 442 -16.92 -11.60 -23.92
C LYS A 442 -17.50 -12.66 -22.99
N VAL A 443 -16.94 -12.76 -21.80
CA VAL A 443 -17.38 -13.66 -20.74
C VAL A 443 -17.84 -12.81 -19.53
N PRO A 444 -19.14 -12.56 -19.37
CA PRO A 444 -19.67 -11.79 -18.24
C PRO A 444 -19.85 -12.67 -17.01
N THR A 445 -19.68 -12.08 -15.84
CA THR A 445 -19.96 -12.67 -14.53
C THR A 445 -20.61 -11.65 -13.60
N LYS A 446 -21.26 -12.13 -12.55
CA LYS A 446 -21.83 -11.31 -11.52
C LYS A 446 -21.55 -11.93 -10.16
N GLU A 447 -21.08 -11.13 -9.25
CA GLU A 447 -20.87 -11.57 -7.88
C GLU A 447 -21.45 -10.59 -6.87
N SER A 448 -21.71 -11.10 -5.69
CA SER A 448 -22.16 -10.30 -4.54
C SER A 448 -21.44 -10.82 -3.32
N VAL A 449 -20.87 -9.90 -2.55
CA VAL A 449 -20.14 -10.25 -1.32
C VAL A 449 -20.64 -9.37 -0.19
N GLU A 450 -20.88 -10.02 0.96
CA GLU A 450 -21.21 -9.33 2.20
C GLU A 450 -20.03 -9.39 3.15
N THR A 451 -19.64 -8.24 3.68
CA THR A 451 -18.61 -8.16 4.71
C THR A 451 -19.17 -7.53 5.97
N TRP A 452 -18.62 -7.95 7.10
CA TRP A 452 -19.06 -7.48 8.40
C TRP A 452 -17.88 -7.31 9.35
N ARG A 453 -18.11 -6.48 10.37
CA ARG A 453 -17.16 -6.24 11.46
C ARG A 453 -17.90 -6.15 12.78
N LEU A 454 -17.39 -6.85 13.77
CA LEU A 454 -17.81 -6.77 15.17
C LEU A 454 -16.59 -6.38 15.99
N ASN A 455 -16.75 -5.41 16.88
CA ASN A 455 -15.67 -5.03 17.79
C ASN A 455 -16.28 -4.70 19.16
N LEU A 456 -15.57 -5.06 20.21
CA LEU A 456 -15.86 -4.63 21.57
C LEU A 456 -14.57 -4.10 22.19
N SER A 457 -14.58 -2.79 22.47
CA SER A 457 -13.45 -2.09 23.06
C SER A 457 -13.68 -1.82 24.53
N TYR A 458 -12.65 -1.97 25.34
CA TYR A 458 -12.63 -1.62 26.75
C TYR A 458 -11.51 -0.61 27.02
N LEU A 459 -11.90 0.59 27.41
CA LEU A 459 -11.04 1.75 27.67
C LEU A 459 -11.16 2.18 29.14
N PRO A 460 -10.54 1.46 30.09
CA PRO A 460 -10.66 1.80 31.51
C PRO A 460 -10.01 3.14 31.86
N SER A 461 -9.06 3.60 31.06
CA SER A 461 -8.38 4.90 31.15
C SER A 461 -7.90 5.34 29.77
N ASP A 462 -7.48 6.59 29.64
CA ASP A 462 -6.89 7.14 28.40
C ASP A 462 -5.58 6.44 27.99
N ASP A 463 -4.96 5.72 28.89
CA ASP A 463 -3.67 5.07 28.70
C ASP A 463 -3.77 3.57 28.40
N LEU A 464 -4.96 2.97 28.46
CA LEU A 464 -5.17 1.56 28.20
C LEU A 464 -6.40 1.33 27.33
N THR A 465 -6.18 0.76 26.17
CA THR A 465 -7.24 0.26 25.27
C THR A 465 -7.04 -1.24 25.07
N MET A 466 -8.08 -2.01 25.33
CA MET A 466 -8.16 -3.43 24.97
C MET A 466 -9.35 -3.63 24.05
N PHE A 467 -9.21 -4.53 23.08
CA PHE A 467 -10.33 -4.85 22.20
C PHE A 467 -10.31 -6.32 21.78
N ILE A 468 -11.50 -6.82 21.48
CA ILE A 468 -11.70 -8.04 20.72
C ILE A 468 -12.45 -7.70 19.44
N SER A 469 -12.04 -8.27 18.33
CA SER A 469 -12.71 -8.02 17.05
C SER A 469 -12.85 -9.28 16.22
N ALA A 470 -13.88 -9.29 15.37
CA ALA A 470 -14.03 -10.22 14.28
C ALA A 470 -14.39 -9.41 13.03
N ALA A 471 -13.66 -9.59 11.95
CA ALA A 471 -13.84 -8.82 10.72
C ALA A 471 -13.60 -9.68 9.50
N THR A 472 -14.30 -9.35 8.40
CA THR A 472 -14.16 -10.03 7.11
C THR A 472 -13.62 -9.09 6.04
N GLY A 473 -12.92 -9.70 5.08
CA GLY A 473 -12.45 -9.05 3.86
C GLY A 473 -12.57 -10.01 2.69
N PHE A 474 -12.40 -9.49 1.49
CA PHE A 474 -12.51 -10.31 0.29
C PHE A 474 -11.66 -9.76 -0.86
N ARG A 475 -11.43 -10.63 -1.82
CA ARG A 475 -10.88 -10.33 -3.13
C ARG A 475 -11.82 -10.91 -4.18
N PRO A 476 -12.23 -10.15 -5.22
CA PRO A 476 -13.11 -10.64 -6.26
C PRO A 476 -12.58 -11.87 -6.99
N GLY A 477 -13.49 -12.64 -7.56
CA GLY A 477 -13.16 -13.80 -8.37
C GLY A 477 -12.45 -13.41 -9.67
N ILE A 478 -11.42 -14.17 -10.05
CA ILE A 478 -10.75 -14.02 -11.36
C ILE A 478 -11.68 -14.53 -12.44
N VAL A 479 -11.88 -13.75 -13.49
CA VAL A 479 -12.58 -14.20 -14.72
C VAL A 479 -11.52 -14.57 -15.75
N GLN A 480 -11.65 -15.75 -16.35
CA GLN A 480 -10.66 -16.28 -17.27
C GLN A 480 -11.23 -16.53 -18.66
N SER A 481 -10.33 -16.59 -19.65
CA SER A 481 -10.66 -16.86 -21.02
C SER A 481 -11.18 -18.30 -21.23
N ARG A 482 -11.91 -18.50 -22.31
CA ARG A 482 -12.35 -19.86 -22.69
C ARG A 482 -11.18 -20.81 -22.92
N VAL A 483 -10.08 -20.30 -23.47
CA VAL A 483 -8.86 -21.09 -23.75
C VAL A 483 -8.19 -21.54 -22.44
N GLN A 484 -8.16 -20.68 -21.43
CA GLN A 484 -7.67 -21.05 -20.09
C GLN A 484 -8.54 -22.13 -19.45
N VAL A 485 -9.87 -21.99 -19.55
CA VAL A 485 -10.83 -22.99 -19.04
C VAL A 485 -10.64 -24.33 -19.75
N GLU A 486 -10.48 -24.34 -21.09
CA GLU A 486 -10.21 -25.53 -21.88
C GLU A 486 -8.88 -26.17 -21.48
N SER A 487 -7.83 -25.37 -21.32
CA SER A 487 -6.51 -25.82 -20.92
C SER A 487 -6.53 -26.52 -19.55
N LEU A 488 -7.22 -25.93 -18.56
CA LEU A 488 -7.42 -26.55 -17.27
C LEU A 488 -8.21 -27.87 -17.35
N GLY A 489 -9.27 -27.91 -18.18
CA GLY A 489 -10.06 -29.12 -18.43
C GLY A 489 -9.24 -30.27 -19.01
N ILE A 490 -8.30 -29.98 -19.93
CA ILE A 490 -7.35 -30.95 -20.47
C ILE A 490 -6.40 -31.48 -19.40
N ALA A 491 -5.96 -30.59 -18.47
CA ALA A 491 -5.15 -30.98 -17.32
C ALA A 491 -5.95 -31.73 -16.22
N GLY A 492 -7.27 -31.89 -16.41
CA GLY A 492 -8.15 -32.54 -15.43
C GLY A 492 -8.54 -31.67 -14.23
N VAL A 493 -8.19 -30.39 -14.26
CA VAL A 493 -8.55 -29.42 -13.21
C VAL A 493 -10.00 -28.96 -13.41
N PRO A 494 -10.85 -28.94 -12.36
CA PRO A 494 -12.20 -28.39 -12.46
C PRO A 494 -12.11 -26.92 -12.91
N ALA A 495 -12.55 -26.67 -14.13
CA ALA A 495 -12.40 -25.39 -14.77
C ALA A 495 -13.66 -24.54 -14.59
N GLN A 496 -13.51 -23.37 -13.96
CA GLN A 496 -14.55 -22.37 -13.82
C GLN A 496 -14.22 -21.18 -14.72
N VAL A 497 -15.23 -20.65 -15.38
CA VAL A 497 -15.11 -19.42 -16.18
C VAL A 497 -14.84 -18.20 -15.28
N ALA A 498 -15.46 -18.20 -14.11
CA ALA A 498 -15.21 -17.25 -13.04
C ALA A 498 -14.95 -18.03 -11.74
N LEU A 499 -13.92 -17.65 -11.04
CA LEU A 499 -13.63 -18.18 -9.72
C LEU A 499 -14.57 -17.59 -8.68
N ASP A 500 -14.82 -18.34 -7.62
CA ASP A 500 -15.47 -17.80 -6.44
C ASP A 500 -14.57 -16.72 -5.78
N PRO A 501 -15.15 -15.68 -5.17
CA PRO A 501 -14.40 -14.70 -4.40
C PRO A 501 -13.55 -15.38 -3.31
N GLU A 502 -12.31 -14.94 -3.17
CA GLU A 502 -11.50 -15.30 -2.02
C GLU A 502 -11.92 -14.43 -0.84
N SER A 503 -12.17 -15.02 0.31
CA SER A 503 -12.56 -14.30 1.52
C SER A 503 -11.63 -14.58 2.68
N SER A 504 -11.61 -13.66 3.63
CA SER A 504 -10.85 -13.78 4.87
C SER A 504 -11.72 -13.41 6.07
N THR A 505 -11.52 -14.12 7.19
CA THR A 505 -12.14 -13.81 8.49
C THR A 505 -11.04 -13.76 9.55
N ASN A 506 -10.92 -12.65 10.23
CA ASN A 506 -9.94 -12.46 11.30
C ASN A 506 -10.61 -12.33 12.65
N TYR A 507 -10.12 -13.09 13.62
CA TYR A 507 -10.43 -12.95 15.04
C TYR A 507 -9.20 -12.37 15.74
N GLU A 508 -9.37 -11.28 16.45
CA GLU A 508 -8.24 -10.54 17.02
C GLU A 508 -8.50 -10.09 18.45
N PHE A 509 -7.49 -10.20 19.29
CA PHE A 509 -7.39 -9.53 20.58
C PHE A 509 -6.25 -8.51 20.49
N GLY A 510 -6.53 -7.24 20.81
CA GLY A 510 -5.54 -6.18 20.86
C GLY A 510 -5.46 -5.50 22.20
N LEU A 511 -4.25 -5.04 22.52
CA LEU A 511 -3.95 -4.25 23.70
C LEU A 511 -3.03 -3.10 23.28
N LYS A 512 -3.39 -1.88 23.66
CA LYS A 512 -2.57 -0.67 23.55
C LYS A 512 -2.43 -0.07 24.94
N TRP A 513 -1.21 0.01 25.41
CA TRP A 513 -0.91 0.56 26.74
C TRP A 513 0.21 1.56 26.64
N ARG A 514 0.07 2.65 27.38
CA ARG A 514 1.13 3.61 27.61
C ARG A 514 1.26 3.88 29.12
N ASN A 515 2.47 4.13 29.57
CA ASN A 515 2.65 4.51 30.96
C ASN A 515 2.20 5.97 31.21
N PRO A 516 1.94 6.36 32.47
CA PRO A 516 1.36 7.67 32.80
C PRO A 516 2.18 8.89 32.33
N ASP A 517 3.51 8.79 32.25
CA ASP A 517 4.39 9.83 31.72
C ASP A 517 4.59 9.77 30.21
N ARG A 518 3.90 8.83 29.53
CA ARG A 518 3.92 8.60 28.09
C ARG A 518 5.30 8.25 27.51
N SER A 519 6.27 7.91 28.37
CA SER A 519 7.61 7.52 27.92
C SER A 519 7.66 6.12 27.29
N LEU A 520 6.73 5.22 27.66
CA LEU A 520 6.67 3.84 27.17
C LEU A 520 5.28 3.55 26.58
N ASN A 521 5.24 3.14 25.31
CA ASN A 521 4.04 2.71 24.62
C ASN A 521 4.22 1.26 24.15
N VAL A 522 3.22 0.42 24.42
CA VAL A 522 3.21 -1.00 24.05
C VAL A 522 1.92 -1.33 23.34
N GLY A 523 2.04 -1.90 22.14
CA GLY A 523 0.95 -2.48 21.36
C GLY A 523 1.16 -3.98 21.20
N LEU A 524 0.14 -4.77 21.51
CA LEU A 524 0.11 -6.23 21.34
C LEU A 524 -1.15 -6.62 20.59
N ASN A 525 -1.02 -7.41 19.54
CA ASN A 525 -2.16 -8.02 18.85
C ASN A 525 -1.92 -9.53 18.71
N LEU A 526 -2.93 -10.31 19.09
CA LEU A 526 -3.03 -11.73 18.84
C LEU A 526 -4.10 -11.95 17.78
N TYR A 527 -3.78 -12.64 16.71
CA TYR A 527 -4.73 -12.84 15.61
C TYR A 527 -4.83 -14.29 15.15
N HIS A 528 -6.01 -14.64 14.66
CA HIS A 528 -6.34 -15.89 14.00
C HIS A 528 -7.11 -15.54 12.72
N LEU A 529 -6.45 -15.68 11.57
CA LEU A 529 -6.92 -15.28 10.25
C LEU A 529 -7.15 -16.52 9.40
N GLN A 530 -8.40 -16.70 8.97
CA GLN A 530 -8.82 -17.79 8.09
C GLN A 530 -9.06 -17.25 6.68
N TYR A 531 -8.50 -17.91 5.69
CA TYR A 531 -8.74 -17.67 4.27
C TYR A 531 -9.57 -18.81 3.69
N THR A 532 -10.55 -18.47 2.87
CA THR A 532 -11.39 -19.43 2.15
C THR A 532 -11.38 -19.15 0.66
N ASN A 533 -11.47 -20.23 -0.15
CA ASN A 533 -11.47 -20.14 -1.60
C ASN A 533 -10.21 -19.46 -2.18
N LEU A 534 -9.03 -19.72 -1.60
CA LEU A 534 -7.78 -19.18 -2.11
C LEU A 534 -7.62 -19.43 -3.61
N GLN A 535 -7.18 -18.41 -4.35
CA GLN A 535 -7.02 -18.43 -5.80
C GLN A 535 -5.56 -18.64 -6.17
N THR A 536 -5.27 -19.54 -7.10
CA THR A 536 -3.90 -19.80 -7.61
C THR A 536 -3.89 -20.00 -9.10
N SER A 537 -2.71 -19.73 -9.71
CA SER A 537 -2.43 -20.14 -11.09
C SER A 537 -2.13 -21.63 -11.13
N VAL A 538 -2.65 -22.31 -12.13
CA VAL A 538 -2.44 -23.75 -12.36
C VAL A 538 -2.01 -23.94 -13.80
N THR A 539 -0.93 -24.72 -14.01
CA THR A 539 -0.47 -25.08 -15.34
C THR A 539 -1.52 -25.93 -16.05
N GLY A 540 -1.93 -25.50 -17.22
CA GLY A 540 -2.94 -26.16 -18.01
C GLY A 540 -2.40 -27.29 -18.86
N GLY A 541 -3.29 -27.97 -19.59
CA GLY A 541 -2.96 -29.05 -20.54
C GLY A 541 -2.57 -28.56 -21.93
N ILE A 542 -2.66 -27.24 -22.19
CA ILE A 542 -2.18 -26.59 -23.42
C ILE A 542 -0.87 -25.88 -23.09
N ASP A 543 0.19 -26.20 -23.81
CA ASP A 543 1.52 -25.62 -23.59
C ASP A 543 1.49 -24.08 -23.62
N GLY A 544 1.98 -23.45 -22.54
CA GLY A 544 2.03 -22.00 -22.38
C GLY A 544 0.69 -21.33 -22.05
N VAL A 545 -0.35 -22.12 -21.71
CA VAL A 545 -1.66 -21.60 -21.28
C VAL A 545 -1.97 -22.09 -19.88
N ASP A 546 -1.64 -21.25 -18.89
CA ASP A 546 -2.04 -21.45 -17.49
C ASP A 546 -3.45 -20.88 -17.27
N GLY A 547 -4.17 -21.49 -16.35
CA GLY A 547 -5.46 -21.00 -15.88
C GLY A 547 -5.44 -20.73 -14.37
N PHE A 548 -6.62 -20.42 -13.81
CA PHE A 548 -6.78 -20.12 -12.39
C PHE A 548 -7.82 -21.04 -11.77
N ALA A 549 -7.61 -21.40 -10.49
CA ALA A 549 -8.54 -22.23 -9.73
C ALA A 549 -8.63 -21.74 -8.27
N ASN A 550 -9.83 -21.91 -7.68
CA ASN A 550 -9.94 -21.92 -6.22
C ASN A 550 -9.38 -23.27 -5.75
N PHE A 551 -8.40 -23.24 -4.87
CA PHE A 551 -7.66 -24.47 -4.56
C PHE A 551 -7.79 -24.94 -3.12
N GLY A 552 -8.29 -24.10 -2.20
CA GLY A 552 -8.46 -24.51 -0.81
C GLY A 552 -8.55 -23.36 0.17
N ASP A 553 -8.42 -23.71 1.43
CA ASP A 553 -8.51 -22.81 2.56
C ASP A 553 -7.18 -22.84 3.33
N ALA A 554 -6.92 -21.79 4.09
CA ALA A 554 -5.72 -21.69 4.91
C ALA A 554 -5.97 -20.89 6.19
N THR A 555 -5.17 -21.17 7.20
CA THR A 555 -5.17 -20.45 8.48
C THR A 555 -3.80 -19.82 8.74
N THR A 556 -3.79 -18.61 9.26
CA THR A 556 -2.60 -17.95 9.79
C THR A 556 -2.89 -17.46 11.20
N MET A 557 -2.08 -17.85 12.15
CA MET A 557 -2.12 -17.36 13.53
C MET A 557 -0.82 -16.62 13.87
N GLY A 558 -0.90 -15.55 14.66
CA GLY A 558 0.31 -14.85 15.01
C GLY A 558 0.17 -13.81 16.12
N ILE A 559 1.32 -13.22 16.40
CA ILE A 559 1.51 -12.21 17.44
C ILE A 559 2.24 -11.04 16.80
N ASP A 560 1.64 -9.84 16.91
CA ASP A 560 2.30 -8.56 16.61
C ASP A 560 2.65 -7.87 17.93
N LEU A 561 3.88 -7.40 18.05
CA LEU A 561 4.36 -6.62 19.19
C LEU A 561 5.00 -5.32 18.71
N GLU A 562 4.59 -4.22 19.32
CA GLU A 562 5.13 -2.89 19.07
C GLU A 562 5.51 -2.25 20.40
N VAL A 563 6.72 -1.71 20.50
CA VAL A 563 7.21 -1.01 21.67
C VAL A 563 7.89 0.29 21.24
N ARG A 564 7.51 1.41 21.84
CA ARG A 564 8.22 2.70 21.73
C ARG A 564 8.59 3.18 23.11
N TRP A 565 9.84 3.51 23.30
CA TRP A 565 10.36 3.91 24.60
C TRP A 565 11.23 5.16 24.47
N ASN A 566 10.71 6.26 25.00
CA ASN A 566 11.49 7.46 25.27
C ASN A 566 12.30 7.20 26.55
N THR A 567 13.58 6.88 26.39
CA THR A 567 14.41 6.43 27.52
C THR A 567 14.69 7.59 28.49
N PRO A 568 15.15 7.30 29.71
CA PRO A 568 15.62 8.35 30.65
C PRO A 568 16.87 9.09 30.13
N ILE A 569 17.54 8.61 29.10
CA ILE A 569 18.64 9.32 28.45
C ILE A 569 18.04 10.36 27.52
N GLU A 570 18.29 11.63 27.82
CA GLU A 570 17.77 12.73 27.01
C GLU A 570 18.10 12.56 25.53
N GLY A 571 17.10 12.69 24.69
CA GLY A 571 17.22 12.55 23.22
C GLY A 571 17.26 11.12 22.70
N LEU A 572 17.33 10.07 23.55
CA LEU A 572 17.37 8.67 23.10
C LEU A 572 15.99 8.02 23.12
N ASN A 573 15.51 7.62 21.94
CA ASN A 573 14.27 6.88 21.74
C ASN A 573 14.57 5.51 21.14
N LEU A 574 13.97 4.47 21.71
CA LEU A 574 14.08 3.10 21.20
C LEU A 574 12.75 2.61 20.67
N GLY A 575 12.78 1.90 19.56
CA GLY A 575 11.62 1.28 18.92
C GLY A 575 11.85 -0.20 18.70
N PHE A 576 10.80 -0.99 18.87
CA PHE A 576 10.74 -2.39 18.46
C PHE A 576 9.40 -2.64 17.77
N VAL A 577 9.43 -3.30 16.63
CA VAL A 577 8.27 -3.92 16.01
C VAL A 577 8.62 -5.35 15.63
N GLY A 578 7.68 -6.27 15.82
CA GLY A 578 7.91 -7.67 15.48
C GLY A 578 6.63 -8.44 15.27
N ASN A 579 6.72 -9.45 14.42
CA ASN A 579 5.67 -10.42 14.16
C ASN A 579 6.26 -11.83 14.18
N ILE A 580 5.51 -12.74 14.74
CA ILE A 580 5.72 -14.19 14.63
C ILE A 580 4.40 -14.76 14.16
N ASN A 581 4.43 -15.58 13.12
CA ASN A 581 3.24 -16.25 12.63
C ASN A 581 3.49 -17.72 12.32
N ASP A 582 2.42 -18.48 12.42
CA ASP A 582 2.30 -19.84 11.95
C ASP A 582 1.15 -19.89 10.94
N SER A 583 1.41 -20.50 9.78
CA SER A 583 0.47 -20.50 8.66
C SER A 583 0.47 -21.83 7.96
N GLU A 584 -0.72 -22.39 7.69
CA GLU A 584 -0.87 -23.67 7.02
C GLU A 584 -2.10 -23.71 6.10
N TYR A 585 -2.05 -24.57 5.10
CA TYR A 585 -3.22 -24.91 4.30
C TYR A 585 -4.08 -25.90 5.08
N ASP A 586 -5.36 -25.56 5.28
CA ASP A 586 -6.33 -26.41 5.98
C ASP A 586 -6.90 -27.46 5.04
N THR A 587 -7.30 -27.01 3.84
CA THR A 587 -7.84 -27.86 2.78
C THR A 587 -7.16 -27.53 1.45
N VAL A 588 -6.99 -28.50 0.60
CA VAL A 588 -6.48 -28.33 -0.75
C VAL A 588 -7.24 -29.24 -1.70
N ASN A 589 -7.66 -28.71 -2.84
CA ASN A 589 -8.27 -29.50 -3.90
C ASN A 589 -7.26 -30.54 -4.43
N GLU A 590 -7.59 -31.81 -4.40
CA GLU A 590 -6.67 -32.91 -4.74
C GLU A 590 -6.12 -32.78 -6.16
N VAL A 591 -6.94 -32.34 -7.12
CA VAL A 591 -6.52 -32.18 -8.52
C VAL A 591 -5.51 -31.04 -8.68
N VAL A 592 -5.67 -29.95 -7.91
CA VAL A 592 -4.70 -28.84 -7.90
C VAL A 592 -3.42 -29.27 -7.18
N ALA A 593 -3.54 -30.05 -6.10
CA ALA A 593 -2.40 -30.62 -5.38
C ALA A 593 -1.55 -31.55 -6.26
N ASP A 594 -2.17 -32.35 -7.12
CA ASP A 594 -1.46 -33.20 -8.08
C ASP A 594 -0.65 -32.38 -9.09
N ALA A 595 -1.18 -31.22 -9.49
CA ALA A 595 -0.47 -30.27 -10.39
C ALA A 595 0.56 -29.41 -9.65
N GLN A 596 0.39 -29.20 -8.34
CA GLN A 596 1.27 -28.39 -7.49
C GLN A 596 1.59 -29.13 -6.17
N PRO A 597 2.61 -30.00 -6.15
CA PRO A 597 2.87 -30.93 -5.03
C PRO A 597 3.20 -30.26 -3.68
N LEU A 598 3.43 -28.94 -3.65
CA LEU A 598 3.69 -28.20 -2.42
C LEU A 598 2.41 -27.71 -1.73
N LEU A 599 1.26 -27.80 -2.41
CA LEU A 599 -0.03 -27.46 -1.87
C LEU A 599 -0.69 -28.71 -1.32
N TYR A 600 -0.57 -28.94 -0.01
CA TYR A 600 -1.24 -30.06 0.69
C TYR A 600 -1.68 -29.61 2.09
N PRO A 601 -2.72 -30.22 2.67
CA PRO A 601 -3.17 -29.89 4.02
C PRO A 601 -2.06 -30.04 5.06
N GLY A 602 -1.86 -29.04 5.92
CA GLY A 602 -0.78 -28.95 6.90
C GLY A 602 0.56 -28.44 6.34
N ALA A 603 0.66 -28.17 5.02
CA ALA A 603 1.83 -27.47 4.48
C ALA A 603 1.79 -25.99 4.84
N ARG A 604 2.96 -25.41 5.10
CA ARG A 604 3.11 -23.97 5.34
C ARG A 604 2.70 -23.17 4.11
N LEU A 605 2.02 -22.04 4.31
CA LEU A 605 1.68 -21.13 3.22
C LEU A 605 2.94 -20.66 2.49
N LEU A 606 2.87 -20.76 1.16
CA LEU A 606 3.96 -20.33 0.29
C LEU A 606 4.19 -18.81 0.40
N ASN A 607 5.43 -18.40 0.28
CA ASN A 607 5.86 -17.00 0.28
C ASN A 607 5.50 -16.21 1.56
N THR A 608 5.30 -16.90 2.70
CA THR A 608 5.00 -16.27 3.99
C THR A 608 6.21 -16.35 4.91
N LEU A 609 6.62 -15.23 5.52
CA LEU A 609 7.67 -15.19 6.53
C LEU A 609 7.17 -15.83 7.83
N ALA A 610 8.00 -16.65 8.49
CA ALA A 610 7.72 -17.16 9.83
C ALA A 610 7.74 -16.05 10.88
N ASN A 611 8.65 -15.10 10.70
CA ASN A 611 8.79 -13.95 11.58
C ASN A 611 9.46 -12.79 10.86
N ASN A 612 9.21 -11.58 11.33
CA ASN A 612 9.98 -10.40 11.01
C ASN A 612 10.03 -9.49 12.21
N PHE A 613 11.15 -8.78 12.41
CA PHE A 613 11.25 -7.76 13.43
C PHE A 613 12.20 -6.63 13.03
N ARG A 614 12.01 -5.49 13.67
CA ARG A 614 12.87 -4.32 13.53
C ARG A 614 13.13 -3.68 14.89
N LEU A 615 14.38 -3.32 15.10
CA LEU A 615 14.83 -2.50 16.20
C LEU A 615 15.30 -1.15 15.65
N ASP A 616 14.88 -0.06 16.29
CA ASP A 616 15.30 1.30 15.97
C ASP A 616 15.88 1.97 17.21
N ALA A 617 16.97 2.72 17.06
CA ALA A 617 17.49 3.63 18.05
C ALA A 617 17.65 5.02 17.43
N ASN A 618 16.90 5.99 17.92
CA ASN A 618 16.97 7.39 17.51
C ASN A 618 17.63 8.17 18.63
N TYR A 619 18.66 8.95 18.33
CA TYR A 619 19.34 9.78 19.29
C TYR A 619 19.50 11.21 18.74
N ASN A 620 18.96 12.18 19.48
CA ASN A 620 19.06 13.60 19.18
C ASN A 620 19.87 14.27 20.33
N TRP A 621 20.82 15.14 19.99
CA TRP A 621 21.66 15.83 20.97
C TRP A 621 22.03 17.23 20.48
N GLU A 622 22.21 18.16 21.40
CA GLU A 622 22.75 19.49 21.09
C GLU A 622 24.27 19.37 20.91
N ILE A 623 24.78 19.81 19.73
CA ILE A 623 26.23 19.91 19.45
C ILE A 623 26.76 21.25 19.94
N ALA A 624 26.05 22.34 19.61
CA ALA A 624 26.36 23.69 20.00
C ALA A 624 25.07 24.53 19.83
N SER A 625 25.02 25.73 20.41
CA SER A 625 23.85 26.60 20.30
C SER A 625 23.37 26.77 18.86
N GLY A 626 22.16 26.24 18.59
CA GLY A 626 21.53 26.26 17.28
C GLY A 626 22.04 25.20 16.27
N PHE A 627 22.80 24.19 16.75
CA PHE A 627 23.19 23.02 16.00
C PHE A 627 22.80 21.74 16.74
N ASP A 628 21.91 20.96 16.19
CA ASP A 628 21.45 19.70 16.73
C ASP A 628 22.00 18.52 15.92
N GLY A 629 22.62 17.58 16.61
CA GLY A 629 22.99 16.29 16.04
C GLY A 629 21.82 15.32 16.13
N PHE A 630 21.70 14.45 15.16
CA PHE A 630 20.75 13.34 15.21
C PHE A 630 21.34 12.08 14.59
N SER A 631 20.89 10.94 15.08
CA SER A 631 21.17 9.65 14.48
C SER A 631 19.97 8.73 14.55
N ASN A 632 19.78 7.92 13.53
CA ASN A 632 18.88 6.77 13.54
C ASN A 632 19.69 5.54 13.11
N ILE A 633 19.67 4.51 13.94
CA ILE A 633 20.22 3.18 13.62
C ILE A 633 19.09 2.17 13.64
N SER A 634 19.02 1.29 12.66
CA SER A 634 18.03 0.23 12.64
C SER A 634 18.62 -1.11 12.24
N LEU A 635 18.08 -2.16 12.86
CA LEU A 635 18.30 -3.57 12.51
C LEU A 635 16.95 -4.17 12.13
N SER A 636 16.82 -4.66 10.89
CA SER A 636 15.65 -5.39 10.42
C SER A 636 16.01 -6.84 10.14
N HIS A 637 15.21 -7.76 10.67
CA HIS A 637 15.29 -9.20 10.42
C HIS A 637 14.12 -9.66 9.59
N SER A 638 14.37 -10.44 8.56
CA SER A 638 13.38 -11.19 7.79
C SER A 638 13.66 -12.68 7.95
N GLY A 639 12.69 -13.43 8.48
CA GLY A 639 12.79 -14.86 8.68
C GLY A 639 12.80 -15.66 7.37
N ASP A 640 12.90 -16.96 7.48
CA ASP A 640 12.82 -17.87 6.35
C ASP A 640 11.42 -17.88 5.70
N ARG A 641 11.37 -18.23 4.41
CA ARG A 641 10.11 -18.44 3.70
C ARG A 641 10.17 -19.61 2.73
N LEU A 642 9.11 -20.41 2.70
CA LEU A 642 8.94 -21.45 1.71
C LEU A 642 8.43 -20.83 0.40
N GLN A 643 9.12 -21.10 -0.71
CA GLN A 643 8.81 -20.56 -2.02
C GLN A 643 8.00 -21.56 -2.86
N ALA A 644 7.33 -21.04 -3.90
CA ALA A 644 6.51 -21.88 -4.80
C ALA A 644 7.31 -22.97 -5.56
N ASN A 645 8.63 -22.84 -5.65
CA ASN A 645 9.52 -23.85 -6.23
C ASN A 645 10.01 -24.90 -5.21
N GLY A 646 9.51 -24.90 -3.97
CA GLY A 646 9.90 -25.80 -2.90
C GLY A 646 11.20 -25.46 -2.19
N LEU A 647 11.86 -24.38 -2.58
CA LEU A 647 13.07 -23.92 -1.91
C LEU A 647 12.70 -23.03 -0.72
N VAL A 648 13.53 -23.05 0.30
CA VAL A 648 13.45 -22.12 1.43
C VAL A 648 14.44 -21.00 1.20
N ALA A 649 13.93 -19.75 1.14
CA ALA A 649 14.81 -18.59 1.18
C ALA A 649 15.33 -18.39 2.61
N ASP A 650 16.64 -18.27 2.75
CA ASP A 650 17.31 -18.12 4.03
C ASP A 650 16.91 -16.78 4.70
N PRO A 651 16.88 -16.73 6.04
CA PRO A 651 16.68 -15.47 6.76
C PRO A 651 17.86 -14.52 6.53
N TYR A 652 17.59 -13.21 6.62
CA TYR A 652 18.61 -12.17 6.45
C TYR A 652 18.37 -10.96 7.37
N ASP A 653 19.48 -10.23 7.63
CA ASP A 653 19.48 -9.06 8.49
C ASP A 653 19.99 -7.82 7.73
N LEU A 654 19.27 -6.70 7.86
CA LEU A 654 19.67 -5.41 7.28
C LEU A 654 19.96 -4.39 8.38
N ILE A 655 21.12 -3.74 8.29
CA ILE A 655 21.48 -2.63 9.16
C ILE A 655 21.48 -1.34 8.35
N SER A 656 20.76 -0.32 8.85
CA SER A 656 20.75 1.02 8.26
C SER A 656 21.13 2.08 9.28
N LEU A 657 21.73 3.18 8.81
CA LEU A 657 22.17 4.30 9.61
C LEU A 657 21.84 5.61 8.91
N THR A 658 21.28 6.55 9.65
CA THR A 658 21.25 7.97 9.31
C THR A 658 21.97 8.74 10.41
N LEU A 659 22.94 9.61 10.06
CA LEU A 659 23.68 10.45 10.99
C LEU A 659 23.78 11.85 10.43
N GLY A 660 23.31 12.84 11.14
CA GLY A 660 23.26 14.19 10.59
C GLY A 660 23.29 15.31 11.60
N VAL A 661 23.25 16.51 11.05
CA VAL A 661 23.17 17.75 11.79
C VAL A 661 22.03 18.62 11.26
N ARG A 662 21.36 19.32 12.18
CA ARG A 662 20.29 20.30 11.87
C ARG A 662 20.71 21.69 12.33
N ARG A 663 20.36 22.68 11.53
CA ARG A 663 20.48 24.10 11.89
C ARG A 663 19.35 24.91 11.28
N GLY A 664 18.42 25.36 12.11
CA GLY A 664 17.20 26.01 11.62
C GLY A 664 16.50 25.13 10.59
N PRO A 665 16.16 25.63 9.38
CA PRO A 665 15.46 24.83 8.38
C PRO A 665 16.36 23.81 7.65
N TRP A 666 17.66 23.81 7.88
CA TRP A 666 18.63 22.98 7.15
C TRP A 666 18.99 21.69 7.90
N GLU A 667 19.05 20.60 7.17
CA GLU A 667 19.54 19.31 7.62
C GLU A 667 20.57 18.76 6.61
N LEU A 668 21.71 18.28 7.10
CA LEU A 668 22.68 17.51 6.34
C LEU A 668 22.89 16.17 7.02
N ALA A 669 22.72 15.08 6.27
CA ALA A 669 22.85 13.72 6.79
C ALA A 669 23.72 12.82 5.92
N LEU A 670 24.51 11.97 6.56
CA LEU A 670 25.06 10.75 5.99
C LEU A 670 24.01 9.65 6.12
N ILE A 671 23.73 8.97 5.03
CA ILE A 671 22.81 7.84 4.99
C ILE A 671 23.55 6.57 4.58
N GLY A 672 23.17 5.46 5.19
CA GLY A 672 23.72 4.14 4.87
C GLY A 672 22.63 3.09 4.99
N ASN A 673 22.36 2.38 3.90
CA ASN A 673 21.42 1.27 3.86
C ASN A 673 22.16 -0.03 3.61
N ASN A 674 21.70 -1.13 4.24
CA ASN A 674 22.32 -2.44 4.12
C ASN A 674 23.83 -2.38 4.37
N LEU A 675 24.26 -1.85 5.51
CA LEU A 675 25.67 -1.61 5.84
C LEU A 675 26.52 -2.88 5.86
N THR A 676 25.90 -4.02 6.12
CA THR A 676 26.55 -5.36 6.09
C THR A 676 26.76 -5.91 4.69
N ASP A 677 26.19 -5.24 3.67
CA ASP A 677 26.18 -5.70 2.26
C ASP A 677 25.52 -7.08 2.11
N GLU A 678 24.40 -7.27 2.84
CA GLU A 678 23.62 -8.51 2.77
C GLU A 678 23.06 -8.72 1.36
N ARG A 679 23.17 -9.94 0.85
CA ARG A 679 22.81 -10.32 -0.52
C ARG A 679 21.92 -11.57 -0.57
N GLY A 680 21.31 -11.94 0.55
CA GLY A 680 20.38 -13.09 0.62
C GLY A 680 19.16 -12.91 -0.29
N PRO A 681 18.54 -14.01 -0.74
CA PRO A 681 17.35 -13.93 -1.57
C PRO A 681 16.15 -13.46 -0.75
N THR A 682 15.49 -12.40 -1.18
CA THR A 682 14.17 -12.01 -0.66
C THR A 682 13.06 -12.82 -1.30
N PHE A 683 13.27 -13.27 -2.54
CA PHE A 683 12.39 -14.12 -3.31
C PHE A 683 13.22 -14.99 -4.26
N LEU A 684 12.88 -16.28 -4.34
CA LEU A 684 13.48 -17.23 -5.29
C LEU A 684 12.55 -17.41 -6.50
N GLY A 685 13.10 -17.30 -7.69
CA GLY A 685 12.35 -17.50 -8.93
C GLY A 685 12.00 -18.98 -9.17
N THR A 686 11.02 -19.20 -10.01
CA THR A 686 10.56 -20.54 -10.39
C THR A 686 11.49 -21.26 -11.38
N THR A 687 12.41 -20.51 -12.04
CA THR A 687 13.27 -21.02 -13.11
C THR A 687 14.57 -21.66 -12.62
N GLY A 688 14.81 -21.68 -11.30
CA GLY A 688 15.97 -22.36 -10.71
C GLY A 688 16.38 -21.81 -9.33
N PRO A 689 17.22 -22.56 -8.60
CA PRO A 689 17.57 -22.22 -7.21
C PRO A 689 18.47 -21.00 -7.08
N LEU A 690 19.00 -20.48 -8.18
CA LEU A 690 19.88 -19.31 -8.20
C LEU A 690 19.18 -18.05 -8.77
N SER A 691 17.92 -18.18 -9.18
CA SER A 691 17.13 -17.05 -9.69
C SER A 691 16.28 -16.44 -8.58
N GLY A 692 16.11 -15.11 -8.60
CA GLY A 692 15.30 -14.42 -7.61
C GLY A 692 15.67 -12.96 -7.43
N SER A 693 15.04 -12.31 -6.47
CA SER A 693 15.39 -10.95 -6.04
C SER A 693 16.08 -10.98 -4.67
N GLY A 694 16.93 -9.99 -4.41
CA GLY A 694 17.61 -9.80 -3.13
C GLY A 694 17.52 -8.36 -2.64
N PRO A 695 18.00 -8.06 -1.43
CA PRO A 695 18.13 -6.70 -0.95
C PRO A 695 19.03 -5.88 -1.87
N THR A 696 18.71 -4.58 -2.02
CA THR A 696 19.66 -3.66 -2.66
C THR A 696 20.99 -3.70 -1.92
N PRO A 697 22.14 -3.82 -2.61
CA PRO A 697 23.45 -3.85 -1.97
C PRO A 697 23.70 -2.62 -1.10
N ARG A 698 24.75 -2.69 -0.25
CA ARG A 698 25.13 -1.57 0.59
C ARG A 698 25.20 -0.27 -0.22
N THR A 699 24.44 0.72 0.25
CA THR A 699 24.36 2.05 -0.34
C THR A 699 24.72 3.08 0.71
N ILE A 700 25.67 3.97 0.39
CA ILE A 700 26.11 5.06 1.27
C ILE A 700 25.99 6.38 0.52
N GLY A 701 25.44 7.40 1.16
CA GLY A 701 25.18 8.69 0.53
C GLY A 701 25.10 9.87 1.48
N LEU A 702 24.94 11.03 0.88
CA LEU A 702 24.67 12.30 1.57
C LEU A 702 23.32 12.83 1.14
N ARG A 703 22.60 13.38 2.11
CA ARG A 703 21.28 14.00 1.93
C ARG A 703 21.29 15.41 2.52
N LEU A 704 20.82 16.36 1.73
CA LEU A 704 20.57 17.74 2.15
C LEU A 704 19.07 17.98 2.13
N ARG A 705 18.54 18.54 3.21
CA ARG A 705 17.13 18.94 3.34
C ARG A 705 17.03 20.38 3.79
N MET A 706 15.93 21.01 3.39
CA MET A 706 15.50 22.31 3.89
C MET A 706 13.97 22.31 3.97
N ASN A 707 13.41 22.69 5.10
CA ASN A 707 11.96 22.82 5.25
C ASN A 707 11.61 24.04 6.12
N SER A 708 10.40 24.55 5.94
CA SER A 708 9.85 25.68 6.72
C SER A 708 8.85 25.24 7.79
N TYR A 709 8.57 23.93 7.89
CA TYR A 709 7.57 23.34 8.77
C TYR A 709 8.08 22.11 9.50
#